data_5cffb52d7a667b11690e3d83945bbff3
#
_entry.id   5cffb52d7a667b11690e3d83945bbff3
#
_cell.length_a   1.000
_cell.length_b   1.000
_cell.length_c   1.000
_cell.angle_alpha   90.00
_cell.angle_beta   90.00
_cell.angle_gamma   90.00
#
_symmetry.space_group_name_H-M   'P 1'
#
loop_
_entity.id
_entity.type
_entity.pdbx_description
1 polymer ?
#
loop_
_entity_poly.entity_id
_entity_poly.type
_entity_poly.pdbx_seq_one_letter_code
_entity_poly.pdbx_strand_id
1 'polypeptide(L)'
;MHGRRSTGIGALAMPELLLELFSEEIPARMQARAADDLMRLLGDALAALRPEGMQTFHGPRRIALVATVQAALPASSTVERGPRASAPEAALAGFLRKHGATRDQAAQEGEYWVLTKASPAIEAAALVASALPPLLRRFPWPKSMRWGAGSAFTWVRPLRRILCLLDGRVVPFSLADGTDDGHGIVSGNETEGHRYHAPGAFMVSGFGEWHDGLRARRVIPAAGERRRLVQEGIAALAAAEGLHVVPDDGLLDEVAGLVEWPVPLLGRIDDAYMDLPPEVMQVSMRVNQRYFALRHADGTAAPRFGFAANIEATDGGAAIVAGNERVLRARFSDARHFWDLDRRTPLADRVAALDGVTFHAKLGSQGDRVRRIVALSRHIAPHVGADPDLAARAALLAKADLTAGMVGEFPELQGVMGGYYARHDGEDAQVAGAVRDHYSPKSPNDPVPSEPVAIAVALADKLDQLAAFFAVGEVPTGSGDPFALRRAALGVIRIVRENRLRLPLRQAFGSDAPTDALLAFIADRLRVQLRSEGARHDVLAAVFAAGADDDITRLLARTDAVAAFLATPDGRDLLAASRRAANILRIEDKRDGPHAGPLDRALLVQAEEQALAAALDAAEPAVETNIAAERYADAMAALAALRPPLDAFFDKVTVNAPDPALRLNRLRLLARVTDAMGRAADFSQIEGLET
;
A
#
# COMPACT_ATOMS: atom_id res chain seq x y z
N MET A 1 -14.12 -56.61 40.43
CA MET A 1 -14.84 -55.57 39.68
C MET A 1 -14.55 -54.22 40.32
N HIS A 2 -13.55 -53.50 39.84
CA HIS A 2 -13.22 -52.15 40.30
C HIS A 2 -13.39 -51.21 39.09
N GLY A 3 -14.48 -50.47 39.09
CA GLY A 3 -14.77 -49.44 38.10
C GLY A 3 -13.90 -48.22 38.37
N ARG A 4 -13.02 -47.90 37.44
CA ARG A 4 -12.33 -46.59 37.37
C ARG A 4 -13.33 -45.55 36.87
N ARG A 5 -13.71 -44.64 37.74
CA ARG A 5 -14.40 -43.40 37.33
C ARG A 5 -13.37 -42.52 36.66
N SER A 6 -13.49 -42.35 35.36
CA SER A 6 -12.83 -41.29 34.59
C SER A 6 -13.48 -39.96 35.01
N THR A 7 -12.76 -39.14 35.75
CA THR A 7 -13.10 -37.75 35.94
C THR A 7 -12.78 -37.02 34.62
N GLY A 8 -13.83 -36.76 33.84
CA GLY A 8 -13.75 -35.90 32.69
C GLY A 8 -13.27 -34.52 33.15
N ILE A 9 -12.15 -34.06 32.58
CA ILE A 9 -11.71 -32.66 32.64
C ILE A 9 -12.78 -31.90 31.85
N GLY A 10 -13.71 -31.23 32.55
CA GLY A 10 -14.63 -30.30 31.95
C GLY A 10 -13.82 -29.23 31.22
N ALA A 11 -14.12 -29.00 29.95
CA ALA A 11 -13.59 -27.89 29.24
C ALA A 11 -13.85 -26.62 30.08
N LEU A 12 -12.80 -25.98 30.58
CA LEU A 12 -12.87 -24.70 31.30
C LEU A 12 -13.56 -23.72 30.32
N ALA A 13 -14.75 -23.29 30.66
CA ALA A 13 -15.45 -22.27 29.90
C ALA A 13 -14.54 -21.05 29.81
N MET A 14 -14.23 -20.60 28.59
CA MET A 14 -13.41 -19.41 28.37
C MET A 14 -14.28 -18.17 28.63
N PRO A 15 -13.97 -17.33 29.63
CA PRO A 15 -14.74 -16.13 29.94
C PRO A 15 -14.76 -15.14 28.76
N GLU A 16 -15.89 -14.49 28.56
CA GLU A 16 -16.10 -13.44 27.57
C GLU A 16 -15.51 -12.13 28.09
N LEU A 17 -14.62 -11.54 27.32
CA LEU A 17 -14.10 -10.18 27.52
C LEU A 17 -14.84 -9.21 26.59
N LEU A 18 -15.51 -8.21 27.15
CA LEU A 18 -16.12 -7.10 26.42
C LEU A 18 -15.47 -5.78 26.85
N LEU A 19 -14.92 -5.05 25.88
CA LEU A 19 -14.35 -3.71 26.06
C LEU A 19 -15.05 -2.74 25.12
N GLU A 20 -15.57 -1.61 25.65
CA GLU A 20 -16.01 -0.46 24.85
C GLU A 20 -15.32 0.81 25.33
N LEU A 21 -14.83 1.59 24.37
CA LEU A 21 -14.26 2.90 24.53
C LEU A 21 -15.24 3.91 23.95
N PHE A 22 -16.04 4.54 24.82
CA PHE A 22 -17.08 5.48 24.42
C PHE A 22 -16.56 6.92 24.51
N SER A 23 -16.65 7.67 23.42
CA SER A 23 -16.12 9.02 23.30
C SER A 23 -17.08 9.99 22.60
N GLU A 24 -16.69 11.24 22.48
CA GLU A 24 -17.31 12.15 21.51
C GLU A 24 -16.95 11.71 20.08
N GLU A 25 -17.55 12.34 19.05
CA GLU A 25 -17.55 11.84 17.67
C GLU A 25 -16.15 11.65 17.08
N ILE A 26 -15.81 10.40 16.85
CA ILE A 26 -14.56 9.95 16.20
C ILE A 26 -14.68 10.20 14.70
N PRO A 27 -13.71 10.88 14.05
CA PRO A 27 -13.73 11.05 12.60
C PRO A 27 -13.83 9.71 11.86
N ALA A 28 -14.76 9.60 10.92
CA ALA A 28 -15.07 8.33 10.22
C ALA A 28 -13.82 7.64 9.69
N ARG A 29 -12.91 8.39 9.03
CA ARG A 29 -11.65 7.88 8.46
C ARG A 29 -10.67 7.27 9.48
N MET A 30 -10.89 7.48 10.78
CA MET A 30 -10.01 6.96 11.84
C MET A 30 -10.59 5.73 12.53
N GLN A 31 -11.89 5.45 12.37
CA GLN A 31 -12.62 4.44 13.14
C GLN A 31 -12.15 3.03 12.85
N ALA A 32 -12.11 2.61 11.59
CA ALA A 32 -11.70 1.26 11.19
C ALA A 32 -10.26 0.96 11.64
N ARG A 33 -9.31 1.86 11.33
CA ARG A 33 -7.92 1.70 11.75
C ARG A 33 -7.77 1.61 13.27
N ALA A 34 -8.53 2.41 14.01
CA ALA A 34 -8.48 2.36 15.46
C ALA A 34 -9.06 1.05 16.01
N ALA A 35 -10.07 0.47 15.37
CA ALA A 35 -10.59 -0.85 15.71
C ALA A 35 -9.54 -1.96 15.44
N ASP A 36 -8.84 -1.89 14.31
CA ASP A 36 -7.74 -2.81 13.97
C ASP A 36 -6.56 -2.68 14.95
N ASP A 37 -6.17 -1.42 15.28
CA ASP A 37 -5.12 -1.16 16.26
C ASP A 37 -5.52 -1.68 17.66
N LEU A 38 -6.78 -1.52 18.07
CA LEU A 38 -7.29 -2.08 19.34
C LEU A 38 -7.19 -3.60 19.33
N MET A 39 -7.63 -4.26 18.26
CA MET A 39 -7.56 -5.73 18.12
C MET A 39 -6.12 -6.22 18.25
N ARG A 40 -5.21 -5.62 17.50
CA ARG A 40 -3.80 -6.00 17.50
C ARG A 40 -3.15 -5.75 18.87
N LEU A 41 -3.28 -4.53 19.42
CA LEU A 41 -2.62 -4.15 20.68
C LEU A 41 -3.14 -4.96 21.87
N LEU A 42 -4.45 -5.21 21.92
CA LEU A 42 -5.04 -6.02 22.99
C LEU A 42 -4.67 -7.50 22.82
N GLY A 43 -4.67 -8.01 21.58
CA GLY A 43 -4.21 -9.36 21.27
C GLY A 43 -2.77 -9.59 21.73
N ASP A 44 -1.86 -8.66 21.43
CA ASP A 44 -0.47 -8.72 21.87
C ASP A 44 -0.36 -8.65 23.41
N ALA A 45 -1.07 -7.71 24.04
CA ALA A 45 -1.02 -7.50 25.48
C ALA A 45 -1.59 -8.68 26.29
N LEU A 46 -2.59 -9.37 25.74
CA LEU A 46 -3.25 -10.52 26.36
C LEU A 46 -2.85 -11.86 25.73
N ALA A 47 -1.78 -11.92 24.92
CA ALA A 47 -1.35 -13.15 24.23
C ALA A 47 -1.21 -14.36 25.16
N ALA A 48 -0.77 -14.14 26.40
CA ALA A 48 -0.66 -15.17 27.42
C ALA A 48 -2.00 -15.79 27.82
N LEU A 49 -3.12 -15.06 27.69
CA LEU A 49 -4.49 -15.53 27.94
C LEU A 49 -5.13 -16.18 26.71
N ARG A 50 -4.40 -16.27 25.59
CA ARG A 50 -4.85 -16.88 24.33
C ARG A 50 -6.22 -16.39 23.88
N PRO A 51 -6.36 -15.09 23.55
CA PRO A 51 -7.63 -14.55 23.09
C PRO A 51 -8.09 -15.23 21.80
N GLU A 52 -9.35 -15.66 21.78
CA GLU A 52 -9.99 -16.32 20.65
C GLU A 52 -11.27 -15.57 20.25
N GLY A 53 -11.69 -15.70 18.99
CA GLY A 53 -12.94 -15.13 18.50
C GLY A 53 -13.00 -13.59 18.57
N MET A 54 -11.85 -12.90 18.47
CA MET A 54 -11.79 -11.45 18.58
C MET A 54 -12.60 -10.78 17.46
N GLN A 55 -13.55 -9.93 17.84
CA GLN A 55 -14.34 -9.12 16.93
C GLN A 55 -14.32 -7.66 17.39
N THR A 56 -14.26 -6.74 16.44
CA THR A 56 -14.29 -5.31 16.73
C THR A 56 -15.51 -4.63 16.13
N PHE A 57 -15.97 -3.61 16.82
CA PHE A 57 -17.07 -2.74 16.42
C PHE A 57 -16.61 -1.31 16.52
N HIS A 58 -16.98 -0.48 15.55
CA HIS A 58 -16.63 0.92 15.55
C HIS A 58 -17.76 1.78 14.98
N GLY A 59 -17.85 3.00 15.43
CA GLY A 59 -18.86 3.96 15.00
C GLY A 59 -18.50 5.38 15.42
N PRO A 60 -19.44 6.32 15.24
CA PRO A 60 -19.17 7.73 15.54
C PRO A 60 -18.66 7.98 16.97
N ARG A 61 -19.22 7.28 17.96
CA ARG A 61 -18.90 7.57 19.36
C ARG A 61 -18.26 6.42 20.12
N ARG A 62 -17.93 5.29 19.46
CA ARG A 62 -17.42 4.12 20.15
C ARG A 62 -16.48 3.27 19.31
N ILE A 63 -15.55 2.63 20.00
CA ILE A 63 -14.79 1.50 19.51
C ILE A 63 -14.93 0.40 20.54
N ALA A 64 -15.31 -0.80 20.14
CA ALA A 64 -15.47 -1.92 21.04
C ALA A 64 -14.81 -3.18 20.51
N LEU A 65 -14.51 -4.08 21.43
CA LEU A 65 -13.93 -5.39 21.15
C LEU A 65 -14.58 -6.44 22.05
N VAL A 66 -14.90 -7.58 21.48
CA VAL A 66 -15.30 -8.80 22.21
C VAL A 66 -14.35 -9.93 21.86
N ALA A 67 -14.02 -10.75 22.84
CA ALA A 67 -13.19 -11.94 22.69
C ALA A 67 -13.51 -12.95 23.80
N THR A 68 -13.11 -14.20 23.64
CA THR A 68 -12.99 -15.15 24.76
C THR A 68 -11.52 -15.30 25.15
N VAL A 69 -11.25 -15.45 26.44
CA VAL A 69 -9.88 -15.55 26.96
C VAL A 69 -9.78 -16.69 27.98
N GLN A 70 -8.59 -17.18 28.30
CA GLN A 70 -8.42 -18.10 29.42
C GLN A 70 -8.71 -17.38 30.75
N ALA A 71 -9.35 -18.07 31.70
CA ALA A 71 -9.76 -17.49 32.99
C ALA A 71 -8.59 -17.04 33.86
N ALA A 72 -7.43 -17.70 33.73
CA ALA A 72 -6.21 -17.37 34.45
C ALA A 72 -4.99 -17.92 33.71
N LEU A 73 -3.83 -17.32 33.96
CA LEU A 73 -2.56 -17.97 33.69
C LEU A 73 -2.30 -19.00 34.80
N PRO A 74 -2.02 -20.25 34.45
CA PRO A 74 -1.72 -21.27 35.47
C PRO A 74 -0.43 -20.92 36.23
N ALA A 75 -0.37 -21.32 37.48
CA ALA A 75 0.88 -21.28 38.23
C ALA A 75 1.96 -22.05 37.46
N SER A 76 3.14 -21.50 37.37
CA SER A 76 4.26 -22.11 36.67
C SER A 76 5.49 -22.09 37.56
N SER A 77 6.41 -23.02 37.35
CA SER A 77 7.71 -23.00 37.97
C SER A 77 8.79 -23.13 36.91
N THR A 78 9.77 -22.27 36.94
CA THR A 78 10.97 -22.36 36.10
C THR A 78 12.17 -22.75 36.95
N VAL A 79 12.92 -23.72 36.47
CA VAL A 79 14.17 -24.16 37.13
C VAL A 79 15.36 -23.54 36.40
N GLU A 80 16.02 -22.61 37.07
CA GLU A 80 17.22 -21.95 36.57
C GLU A 80 18.45 -22.72 37.05
N ARG A 81 19.25 -23.22 36.12
CA ARG A 81 20.50 -23.95 36.45
C ARG A 81 21.62 -22.96 36.71
N GLY A 82 22.19 -23.04 37.90
CA GLY A 82 23.31 -22.26 38.39
C GLY A 82 24.68 -22.93 38.22
N PRO A 83 25.70 -22.46 38.94
CA PRO A 83 27.02 -23.01 38.89
C PRO A 83 27.08 -24.44 39.48
N ARG A 84 28.16 -25.17 39.20
CA ARG A 84 28.41 -26.48 39.86
C ARG A 84 28.53 -26.32 41.37
N ALA A 85 28.07 -27.31 42.10
CA ALA A 85 28.19 -27.32 43.57
C ALA A 85 29.64 -27.24 44.06
N SER A 86 30.59 -27.70 43.24
CA SER A 86 32.04 -27.62 43.49
C SER A 86 32.66 -26.25 43.12
N ALA A 87 31.89 -25.32 42.54
CA ALA A 87 32.39 -24.01 42.17
C ALA A 87 32.60 -23.11 43.41
N PRO A 88 33.49 -22.10 43.33
CA PRO A 88 33.69 -21.16 44.44
C PRO A 88 32.39 -20.49 44.87
N GLU A 89 32.27 -20.22 46.18
CA GLU A 89 31.06 -19.62 46.76
C GLU A 89 30.67 -18.26 46.09
N ALA A 90 31.68 -17.53 45.61
CA ALA A 90 31.47 -16.31 44.84
C ALA A 90 30.63 -16.51 43.52
N ALA A 91 30.73 -17.69 42.90
CA ALA A 91 29.97 -18.03 41.72
C ALA A 91 28.47 -18.23 42.05
N LEU A 92 28.17 -18.90 43.17
CA LEU A 92 26.82 -19.05 43.66
C LEU A 92 26.24 -17.70 44.10
N ALA A 93 27.01 -16.89 44.83
CA ALA A 93 26.58 -15.55 45.23
C ALA A 93 26.30 -14.65 44.03
N GLY A 94 27.09 -14.74 42.95
CA GLY A 94 26.85 -14.05 41.68
C GLY A 94 25.56 -14.51 40.99
N PHE A 95 25.32 -15.81 40.95
CA PHE A 95 24.08 -16.38 40.41
C PHE A 95 22.85 -15.94 41.18
N LEU A 96 22.87 -16.04 42.52
CA LEU A 96 21.77 -15.61 43.38
C LEU A 96 21.46 -14.12 43.23
N ARG A 97 22.49 -13.27 43.18
CA ARG A 97 22.36 -11.83 42.97
C ARG A 97 21.71 -11.49 41.60
N LYS A 98 22.14 -12.19 40.53
CA LYS A 98 21.56 -12.04 39.19
C LYS A 98 20.07 -12.33 39.18
N HIS A 99 19.61 -13.27 39.99
CA HIS A 99 18.20 -13.68 40.03
C HIS A 99 17.42 -13.10 41.23
N GLY A 100 18.01 -12.19 42.01
CA GLY A 100 17.36 -11.56 43.17
C GLY A 100 16.97 -12.57 44.26
N ALA A 101 17.71 -13.67 44.40
CA ALA A 101 17.39 -14.78 45.27
C ALA A 101 18.38 -14.88 46.45
N THR A 102 17.92 -15.52 47.53
CA THR A 102 18.70 -15.82 48.71
C THR A 102 19.18 -17.27 48.68
N ARG A 103 20.17 -17.62 49.55
CA ARG A 103 20.79 -18.93 49.58
C ARG A 103 19.81 -20.06 49.89
N ASP A 104 18.86 -19.83 50.77
CA ASP A 104 17.82 -20.76 51.19
C ASP A 104 16.80 -21.09 50.07
N GLN A 105 16.76 -20.27 49.04
CA GLN A 105 15.90 -20.50 47.84
C GLN A 105 16.59 -21.36 46.79
N ALA A 106 17.90 -21.63 46.90
CA ALA A 106 18.62 -22.47 45.98
C ALA A 106 18.76 -23.89 46.54
N ALA A 107 18.44 -24.89 45.75
CA ALA A 107 18.63 -26.31 46.05
C ALA A 107 19.81 -26.86 45.24
N GLN A 108 20.43 -27.91 45.72
CA GLN A 108 21.41 -28.65 44.95
C GLN A 108 20.75 -29.86 44.30
N GLU A 109 20.78 -29.90 42.97
CA GLU A 109 20.33 -31.04 42.17
C GLU A 109 21.53 -31.63 41.41
N GLY A 110 21.96 -32.81 41.83
CA GLY A 110 23.16 -33.46 41.31
C GLY A 110 24.41 -32.60 41.51
N GLU A 111 25.12 -32.28 40.44
CA GLU A 111 26.36 -31.47 40.48
C GLU A 111 26.14 -29.95 40.42
N TYR A 112 24.88 -29.47 40.35
CA TYR A 112 24.57 -28.06 40.12
C TYR A 112 23.65 -27.48 41.17
N TRP A 113 23.85 -26.18 41.41
CA TRP A 113 22.86 -25.38 42.12
C TRP A 113 21.69 -25.08 41.19
N VAL A 114 20.45 -25.17 41.68
CA VAL A 114 19.24 -24.84 40.96
C VAL A 114 18.41 -23.86 41.78
N LEU A 115 17.76 -22.95 41.07
CA LEU A 115 16.81 -22.00 41.65
C LEU A 115 15.44 -22.24 41.03
N THR A 116 14.48 -22.70 41.80
CA THR A 116 13.10 -22.85 41.35
C THR A 116 12.35 -21.56 41.61
N LYS A 117 11.98 -20.86 40.55
CA LYS A 117 11.12 -19.69 40.63
C LYS A 117 9.68 -20.10 40.38
N ALA A 118 8.88 -20.02 41.42
CA ALA A 118 7.44 -20.19 41.31
C ALA A 118 6.78 -18.88 40.92
N SER A 119 6.00 -18.90 39.84
CA SER A 119 5.10 -17.81 39.44
C SER A 119 3.68 -18.23 39.83
N PRO A 120 3.01 -17.49 40.72
CA PRO A 120 1.62 -17.82 41.09
C PRO A 120 0.67 -17.69 39.88
N ALA A 121 -0.48 -18.33 39.99
CA ALA A 121 -1.54 -18.12 39.01
C ALA A 121 -1.97 -16.65 38.99
N ILE A 122 -2.22 -16.11 37.81
CA ILE A 122 -2.67 -14.73 37.64
C ILE A 122 -4.05 -14.78 36.97
N GLU A 123 -5.05 -14.26 37.65
CA GLU A 123 -6.42 -14.16 37.11
C GLU A 123 -6.47 -13.23 35.88
N ALA A 124 -7.29 -13.59 34.89
CA ALA A 124 -7.43 -12.82 33.67
C ALA A 124 -7.85 -11.36 33.94
N ALA A 125 -8.74 -11.16 34.92
CA ALA A 125 -9.17 -9.82 35.31
C ALA A 125 -8.00 -8.93 35.75
N ALA A 126 -7.04 -9.47 36.51
CA ALA A 126 -5.86 -8.73 36.95
C ALA A 126 -4.91 -8.37 35.78
N LEU A 127 -4.72 -9.30 34.82
CA LEU A 127 -3.97 -9.05 33.62
C LEU A 127 -4.61 -7.96 32.74
N VAL A 128 -5.92 -8.06 32.48
CA VAL A 128 -6.67 -7.06 31.72
C VAL A 128 -6.58 -5.68 32.39
N ALA A 129 -6.82 -5.63 33.71
CA ALA A 129 -6.73 -4.38 34.49
C ALA A 129 -5.36 -3.72 34.43
N SER A 130 -4.29 -4.51 34.41
CA SER A 130 -2.92 -3.99 34.33
C SER A 130 -2.50 -3.61 32.91
N ALA A 131 -3.01 -4.29 31.88
CA ALA A 131 -2.64 -4.08 30.48
C ALA A 131 -3.34 -2.86 29.85
N LEU A 132 -4.60 -2.62 30.18
CA LEU A 132 -5.42 -1.60 29.49
C LEU A 132 -4.96 -0.15 29.73
N PRO A 133 -4.66 0.32 30.96
CA PRO A 133 -4.29 1.73 31.15
C PRO A 133 -3.07 2.17 30.33
N PRO A 134 -1.91 1.45 30.35
CA PRO A 134 -0.77 1.84 29.54
C PRO A 134 -1.01 1.69 28.03
N LEU A 135 -1.83 0.74 27.61
CA LEU A 135 -2.23 0.57 26.21
C LEU A 135 -3.03 1.79 25.73
N LEU A 136 -4.05 2.21 26.49
CA LEU A 136 -4.91 3.33 26.12
C LEU A 136 -4.14 4.67 26.13
N ARG A 137 -3.22 4.86 27.09
CA ARG A 137 -2.39 6.06 27.13
C ARG A 137 -1.42 6.19 25.95
N ARG A 138 -1.03 5.07 25.32
CA ARG A 138 -0.13 5.02 24.15
C ARG A 138 -0.86 4.66 22.87
N PHE A 139 -2.17 4.77 22.85
CA PHE A 139 -2.95 4.38 21.68
C PHE A 139 -2.54 5.20 20.44
N PRO A 140 -2.26 4.56 19.27
CA PRO A 140 -1.59 5.20 18.14
C PRO A 140 -2.53 6.05 17.28
N TRP A 141 -3.23 7.00 17.87
CA TRP A 141 -4.03 7.95 17.12
C TRP A 141 -3.16 8.81 16.21
N PRO A 142 -3.49 8.98 14.92
CA PRO A 142 -2.76 9.90 14.04
C PRO A 142 -2.78 11.35 14.51
N LYS A 143 -3.84 11.72 15.20
CA LYS A 143 -4.03 13.03 15.82
C LYS A 143 -4.87 12.85 17.08
N SER A 144 -4.40 13.42 18.19
CA SER A 144 -5.07 13.44 19.48
C SER A 144 -5.30 14.87 19.92
N MET A 145 -6.22 15.05 20.86
CA MET A 145 -6.46 16.33 21.54
C MET A 145 -6.39 16.14 23.06
N ARG A 146 -6.12 17.22 23.76
CA ARG A 146 -6.35 17.36 25.20
C ARG A 146 -7.70 18.03 25.42
N TRP A 147 -8.32 17.72 26.55
CA TRP A 147 -9.55 18.38 26.96
C TRP A 147 -9.55 18.57 28.49
N GLY A 148 -10.43 19.43 29.00
CA GLY A 148 -10.48 19.74 30.42
C GLY A 148 -9.24 20.46 30.94
N ALA A 149 -9.12 20.59 32.25
CA ALA A 149 -7.96 21.16 32.94
C ALA A 149 -7.37 20.10 33.89
N GLY A 150 -6.05 19.88 33.80
CA GLY A 150 -5.32 19.08 34.79
C GLY A 150 -4.79 17.71 34.30
N SER A 151 -5.39 17.05 33.32
CA SER A 151 -4.89 15.77 32.83
C SER A 151 -4.02 15.91 31.59
N ALA A 152 -2.96 15.11 31.51
CA ALA A 152 -2.10 14.95 30.33
C ALA A 152 -2.61 13.86 29.38
N PHE A 153 -3.63 13.09 29.75
CA PHE A 153 -4.20 12.05 28.90
C PHE A 153 -4.77 12.66 27.61
N THR A 154 -4.48 12.04 26.48
CA THR A 154 -4.95 12.47 25.15
C THR A 154 -5.71 11.36 24.45
N TRP A 155 -6.74 11.74 23.72
CA TRP A 155 -7.52 10.85 22.87
C TRP A 155 -7.92 11.56 21.57
N VAL A 156 -8.42 10.85 20.58
CA VAL A 156 -8.85 11.49 19.31
C VAL A 156 -9.97 12.51 19.53
N ARG A 157 -10.88 12.24 20.45
CA ARG A 157 -11.95 13.08 20.97
C ARG A 157 -12.14 12.74 22.46
N PRO A 158 -12.74 13.61 23.28
CA PRO A 158 -12.92 13.31 24.70
C PRO A 158 -13.49 11.91 24.95
N LEU A 159 -12.70 11.04 25.59
CA LEU A 159 -13.17 9.75 26.08
C LEU A 159 -14.10 10.01 27.27
N ARG A 160 -15.28 9.43 27.24
CA ARG A 160 -16.34 9.68 28.23
C ARG A 160 -16.51 8.53 29.21
N ARG A 161 -16.43 7.29 28.71
CA ARG A 161 -16.64 6.07 29.48
C ARG A 161 -15.76 4.94 28.94
N ILE A 162 -15.43 4.02 29.84
CA ILE A 162 -14.85 2.72 29.50
C ILE A 162 -15.76 1.65 30.09
N LEU A 163 -16.32 0.81 29.23
CA LEU A 163 -16.98 -0.40 29.65
C LEU A 163 -15.98 -1.54 29.51
N CYS A 164 -15.72 -2.27 30.61
CA CYS A 164 -14.85 -3.43 30.58
C CYS A 164 -15.40 -4.54 31.46
N LEU A 165 -15.84 -5.63 30.83
CA LEU A 165 -16.44 -6.78 31.49
C LEU A 165 -15.64 -8.04 31.17
N LEU A 166 -15.47 -8.88 32.17
CA LEU A 166 -14.98 -10.25 32.01
C LEU A 166 -16.02 -11.19 32.63
N ASP A 167 -16.64 -12.03 31.80
CA ASP A 167 -17.72 -12.93 32.19
C ASP A 167 -18.82 -12.23 33.01
N GLY A 168 -19.28 -11.08 32.49
CA GLY A 168 -20.33 -10.25 33.10
C GLY A 168 -19.91 -9.41 34.30
N ARG A 169 -18.68 -9.51 34.76
CA ARG A 169 -18.15 -8.77 35.91
C ARG A 169 -17.27 -7.62 35.46
N VAL A 170 -17.42 -6.47 36.10
CA VAL A 170 -16.55 -5.31 35.83
C VAL A 170 -15.11 -5.66 36.18
N VAL A 171 -14.19 -5.44 35.23
CA VAL A 171 -12.74 -5.44 35.48
C VAL A 171 -12.34 -4.02 35.93
N PRO A 172 -12.08 -3.79 37.22
CA PRO A 172 -11.87 -2.45 37.74
C PRO A 172 -10.46 -1.93 37.42
N PHE A 173 -10.38 -0.80 36.74
CA PHE A 173 -9.13 -0.03 36.56
C PHE A 173 -9.43 1.44 36.33
N SER A 174 -8.41 2.28 36.44
CA SER A 174 -8.45 3.72 36.20
C SER A 174 -7.40 4.09 35.15
N LEU A 175 -7.66 5.18 34.43
CA LEU A 175 -6.65 5.78 33.55
C LEU A 175 -5.64 6.66 34.33
N ALA A 176 -5.80 6.88 35.61
CA ALA A 176 -4.80 7.52 36.45
C ALA A 176 -3.49 6.72 36.46
N ASP A 177 -2.34 7.39 36.49
CA ASP A 177 -1.01 6.75 36.49
C ASP A 177 -0.11 7.17 37.66
N GLY A 178 -0.69 7.83 38.67
CA GLY A 178 0.04 8.35 39.85
C GLY A 178 0.60 9.76 39.67
N THR A 179 0.76 10.22 38.41
CA THR A 179 1.18 11.60 38.09
C THR A 179 0.04 12.43 37.50
N ASP A 180 -0.98 11.76 36.98
CA ASP A 180 -2.11 12.32 36.24
C ASP A 180 -3.39 11.54 36.59
N ASP A 181 -4.50 12.23 36.81
CA ASP A 181 -5.78 11.66 37.19
C ASP A 181 -6.52 10.92 36.03
N GLY A 182 -6.03 11.02 34.80
CA GLY A 182 -6.65 10.41 33.61
C GLY A 182 -8.07 10.92 33.36
N HIS A 183 -8.36 12.18 33.68
CA HIS A 183 -9.69 12.81 33.66
C HIS A 183 -10.71 12.10 34.57
N GLY A 184 -10.27 11.37 35.59
CA GLY A 184 -11.14 10.62 36.51
C GLY A 184 -11.84 9.43 35.83
N ILE A 185 -11.39 9.01 34.64
CA ILE A 185 -12.03 7.91 33.90
C ILE A 185 -11.69 6.58 34.55
N VAL A 186 -12.73 5.85 34.91
CA VAL A 186 -12.66 4.49 35.45
C VAL A 186 -13.48 3.54 34.57
N SER A 187 -13.14 2.27 34.61
CA SER A 187 -13.92 1.22 33.95
C SER A 187 -15.23 0.94 34.69
N GLY A 188 -16.24 0.57 33.95
CA GLY A 188 -17.58 0.22 34.46
C GLY A 188 -18.30 -0.74 33.54
N ASN A 189 -19.62 -0.79 33.66
CA ASN A 189 -20.53 -1.61 32.84
C ASN A 189 -21.62 -0.77 32.15
N GLU A 190 -21.43 0.54 32.03
CA GLU A 190 -22.39 1.44 31.41
C GLU A 190 -21.98 1.80 29.99
N THR A 191 -22.98 1.81 29.08
CA THR A 191 -22.89 2.39 27.74
C THR A 191 -24.05 3.36 27.49
N GLU A 192 -24.09 4.04 26.33
CA GLU A 192 -25.16 4.98 25.99
C GLU A 192 -25.82 4.62 24.66
N GLY A 193 -27.12 4.82 24.56
CA GLY A 193 -27.91 4.73 23.35
C GLY A 193 -27.69 5.93 22.41
N HIS A 194 -28.55 6.00 21.39
CA HIS A 194 -28.54 7.12 20.44
C HIS A 194 -28.84 8.45 21.13
N ARG A 195 -28.01 9.48 20.85
CA ARG A 195 -28.05 10.78 21.52
C ARG A 195 -29.44 11.42 21.58
N TYR A 196 -30.23 11.27 20.51
CA TYR A 196 -31.56 11.89 20.39
C TYR A 196 -32.71 10.90 20.59
N HIS A 197 -32.60 9.67 20.10
CA HIS A 197 -33.69 8.69 20.17
C HIS A 197 -33.77 7.98 21.52
N ALA A 198 -32.66 7.80 22.21
CA ALA A 198 -32.59 7.11 23.48
C ALA A 198 -31.42 7.68 24.33
N PRO A 199 -31.55 8.95 24.76
CA PRO A 199 -30.50 9.60 25.56
C PRO A 199 -30.37 8.92 26.92
N GLY A 200 -29.14 8.90 27.44
CA GLY A 200 -28.82 8.37 28.76
C GLY A 200 -28.08 7.03 28.72
N ALA A 201 -27.42 6.76 29.84
CA ALA A 201 -26.65 5.54 30.04
C ALA A 201 -27.56 4.35 30.42
N PHE A 202 -27.12 3.14 30.09
CA PHE A 202 -27.71 1.90 30.55
C PHE A 202 -26.63 0.88 30.88
N MET A 203 -26.91 0.01 31.83
CA MET A 203 -26.00 -1.05 32.25
C MET A 203 -26.16 -2.30 31.38
N VAL A 204 -25.03 -3.01 31.19
CA VAL A 204 -25.00 -4.30 30.49
C VAL A 204 -24.14 -5.29 31.28
N SER A 205 -24.40 -6.59 31.10
CA SER A 205 -23.69 -7.68 31.75
C SER A 205 -22.92 -8.60 30.80
N GLY A 206 -22.91 -8.30 29.48
CA GLY A 206 -22.19 -9.05 28.48
C GLY A 206 -22.44 -8.56 27.06
N PHE A 207 -21.80 -9.21 26.10
CA PHE A 207 -21.87 -8.79 24.70
C PHE A 207 -23.29 -8.83 24.13
N GLY A 208 -24.07 -9.88 24.42
CA GLY A 208 -25.45 -9.96 23.93
C GLY A 208 -26.32 -8.79 24.36
N GLU A 209 -26.30 -8.45 25.66
CA GLU A 209 -27.05 -7.30 26.19
C GLU A 209 -26.52 -5.97 25.64
N TRP A 210 -25.21 -5.84 25.47
CA TRP A 210 -24.59 -4.66 24.85
C TRP A 210 -25.08 -4.47 23.42
N HIS A 211 -24.97 -5.50 22.60
CA HIS A 211 -25.34 -5.48 21.18
C HIS A 211 -26.84 -5.20 20.99
N ASP A 212 -27.70 -5.99 21.65
CA ASP A 212 -29.14 -5.89 21.49
C ASP A 212 -29.71 -4.63 22.19
N GLY A 213 -29.11 -4.27 23.34
CA GLY A 213 -29.44 -3.06 24.07
C GLY A 213 -29.14 -1.79 23.30
N LEU A 214 -28.03 -1.74 22.58
CA LEU A 214 -27.70 -0.64 21.66
C LEU A 214 -28.68 -0.58 20.50
N ARG A 215 -28.98 -1.72 19.87
CA ARG A 215 -29.92 -1.80 18.75
C ARG A 215 -31.34 -1.36 19.15
N ALA A 216 -31.81 -1.79 20.29
CA ALA A 216 -33.10 -1.33 20.87
C ALA A 216 -33.12 0.18 21.12
N ARG A 217 -31.94 0.79 21.32
CA ARG A 217 -31.73 2.23 21.54
C ARG A 217 -31.22 2.97 20.31
N ARG A 218 -31.56 2.46 19.12
CA ARG A 218 -31.25 3.12 17.84
C ARG A 218 -29.74 3.34 17.60
N VAL A 219 -28.92 2.35 17.95
CA VAL A 219 -27.49 2.29 17.61
C VAL A 219 -27.16 0.96 16.99
N ILE A 220 -26.63 0.95 15.80
CA ILE A 220 -26.13 -0.23 15.10
C ILE A 220 -24.61 -0.29 15.29
N PRO A 221 -24.06 -1.21 16.09
CA PRO A 221 -22.62 -1.24 16.38
C PRO A 221 -21.80 -1.67 15.17
N ALA A 222 -22.29 -2.61 14.36
CA ALA A 222 -21.59 -3.18 13.23
C ALA A 222 -21.49 -2.17 12.07
N ALA A 223 -20.27 -1.73 11.75
CA ALA A 223 -20.03 -0.76 10.68
C ALA A 223 -20.47 -1.28 9.30
N GLY A 224 -20.23 -2.57 9.01
CA GLY A 224 -20.66 -3.20 7.77
C GLY A 224 -22.18 -3.21 7.58
N GLU A 225 -22.95 -3.36 8.67
CA GLU A 225 -24.42 -3.28 8.62
C GLU A 225 -24.87 -1.85 8.32
N ARG A 226 -24.30 -0.84 8.98
CA ARG A 226 -24.63 0.57 8.69
C ARG A 226 -24.31 0.93 7.23
N ARG A 227 -23.14 0.49 6.75
CA ARG A 227 -22.73 0.68 5.35
C ARG A 227 -23.76 0.10 4.36
N ARG A 228 -24.17 -1.15 4.60
CA ARG A 228 -25.17 -1.83 3.78
C ARG A 228 -26.51 -1.10 3.79
N LEU A 229 -26.99 -0.68 4.96
CA LEU A 229 -28.25 0.07 5.09
C LEU A 229 -28.23 1.40 4.36
N VAL A 230 -27.12 2.14 4.40
CA VAL A 230 -26.95 3.38 3.62
C VAL A 230 -27.00 3.07 2.14
N GLN A 231 -26.21 2.10 1.69
CA GLN A 231 -26.10 1.73 0.28
C GLN A 231 -27.42 1.24 -0.30
N GLU A 232 -28.02 0.23 0.31
CA GLU A 232 -29.27 -0.37 -0.15
C GLU A 232 -30.44 0.61 -0.08
N GLY A 233 -30.49 1.43 1.00
CA GLY A 233 -31.58 2.37 1.18
C GLY A 233 -31.54 3.52 0.16
N ILE A 234 -30.37 4.11 -0.11
CA ILE A 234 -30.25 5.16 -1.15
C ILE A 234 -30.49 4.55 -2.53
N ALA A 235 -29.96 3.34 -2.79
CA ALA A 235 -30.18 2.66 -4.07
C ALA A 235 -31.65 2.33 -4.32
N ALA A 236 -32.38 1.88 -3.31
CA ALA A 236 -33.82 1.61 -3.43
C ALA A 236 -34.63 2.88 -3.71
N LEU A 237 -34.32 3.97 -3.02
CA LEU A 237 -34.97 5.27 -3.26
C LEU A 237 -34.66 5.80 -4.67
N ALA A 238 -33.42 5.71 -5.13
CA ALA A 238 -33.01 6.10 -6.48
C ALA A 238 -33.72 5.26 -7.54
N ALA A 239 -33.74 3.93 -7.37
CA ALA A 239 -34.40 3.01 -8.30
C ALA A 239 -35.91 3.28 -8.43
N ALA A 240 -36.58 3.71 -7.36
CA ALA A 240 -38.00 4.08 -7.40
C ALA A 240 -38.25 5.30 -8.30
N GLU A 241 -37.27 6.15 -8.56
CA GLU A 241 -37.32 7.27 -9.51
C GLU A 241 -36.62 6.94 -10.87
N GLY A 242 -36.24 5.69 -11.12
CA GLY A 242 -35.53 5.27 -12.33
C GLY A 242 -34.08 5.78 -12.42
N LEU A 243 -33.47 6.06 -11.29
CA LEU A 243 -32.12 6.61 -11.18
C LEU A 243 -31.11 5.59 -10.63
N HIS A 244 -29.82 5.86 -10.82
CA HIS A 244 -28.72 5.06 -10.34
C HIS A 244 -27.77 5.89 -9.47
N VAL A 245 -27.29 5.30 -8.38
CA VAL A 245 -26.28 5.93 -7.52
C VAL A 245 -24.91 5.84 -8.19
N VAL A 246 -24.15 6.95 -8.21
CA VAL A 246 -22.75 6.93 -8.65
C VAL A 246 -21.93 6.18 -7.59
N PRO A 247 -21.22 5.10 -7.94
CA PRO A 247 -20.42 4.34 -6.99
C PRO A 247 -19.32 5.20 -6.36
N ASP A 248 -19.25 5.20 -5.02
CA ASP A 248 -18.19 5.85 -4.25
C ASP A 248 -18.06 5.13 -2.89
N ASP A 249 -17.22 4.10 -2.87
CA ASP A 249 -16.99 3.30 -1.67
C ASP A 249 -16.40 4.13 -0.52
N GLY A 250 -15.52 5.08 -0.83
CA GLY A 250 -14.91 5.96 0.17
C GLY A 250 -15.93 6.89 0.83
N LEU A 251 -16.87 7.43 0.06
CA LEU A 251 -17.98 8.22 0.59
C LEU A 251 -18.92 7.36 1.42
N LEU A 252 -19.22 6.15 0.96
CA LEU A 252 -20.10 5.22 1.66
C LEU A 252 -19.52 4.83 3.03
N ASP A 253 -18.23 4.54 3.11
CA ASP A 253 -17.53 4.25 4.35
C ASP A 253 -17.53 5.47 5.29
N GLU A 254 -17.30 6.67 4.73
CA GLU A 254 -17.34 7.91 5.50
C GLU A 254 -18.74 8.17 6.08
N VAL A 255 -19.79 8.07 5.27
CA VAL A 255 -21.18 8.28 5.71
C VAL A 255 -21.61 7.26 6.75
N ALA A 256 -21.29 5.96 6.54
CA ALA A 256 -21.56 4.91 7.52
C ALA A 256 -20.85 5.14 8.86
N GLY A 257 -19.70 5.82 8.84
CA GLY A 257 -18.96 6.24 10.03
C GLY A 257 -19.50 7.50 10.71
N LEU A 258 -20.40 8.25 10.09
CA LEU A 258 -21.01 9.47 10.66
C LEU A 258 -22.34 9.22 11.37
N VAL A 259 -23.00 8.09 11.13
CA VAL A 259 -24.33 7.76 11.62
C VAL A 259 -24.31 6.53 12.53
N GLU A 260 -25.11 6.57 13.61
CA GLU A 260 -25.37 5.40 14.47
C GLU A 260 -26.62 4.64 14.02
N TRP A 261 -27.59 5.39 13.43
CA TRP A 261 -28.86 4.87 12.92
C TRP A 261 -29.14 5.47 11.54
N PRO A 262 -28.72 4.81 10.46
CA PRO A 262 -28.87 5.34 9.11
C PRO A 262 -30.33 5.48 8.67
N VAL A 263 -30.70 6.66 8.20
CA VAL A 263 -32.00 6.94 7.58
C VAL A 263 -31.74 7.55 6.19
N PRO A 264 -31.75 6.73 5.13
CA PRO A 264 -31.54 7.20 3.76
C PRO A 264 -32.67 8.12 3.29
N LEU A 265 -32.29 9.23 2.63
CA LEU A 265 -33.21 10.24 2.10
C LEU A 265 -32.73 10.72 0.73
N LEU A 266 -33.64 11.23 -0.09
CA LEU A 266 -33.33 11.93 -1.34
C LEU A 266 -33.72 13.41 -1.23
N GLY A 267 -32.87 14.26 -1.80
CA GLY A 267 -33.14 15.66 -2.03
C GLY A 267 -33.14 16.02 -3.51
N ARG A 268 -33.67 17.19 -3.84
CA ARG A 268 -33.74 17.74 -5.21
C ARG A 268 -32.64 18.78 -5.43
N ILE A 269 -32.07 18.76 -6.65
CA ILE A 269 -31.20 19.82 -7.19
C ILE A 269 -32.05 20.72 -8.04
N ASP A 270 -31.92 22.04 -7.90
CA ASP A 270 -32.63 23.00 -8.73
C ASP A 270 -32.14 22.92 -10.17
N ASP A 271 -33.08 22.94 -11.10
CA ASP A 271 -32.80 22.79 -12.53
C ASP A 271 -31.82 23.85 -13.08
N ALA A 272 -31.77 25.03 -12.43
CA ALA A 272 -30.81 26.09 -12.75
C ALA A 272 -29.34 25.71 -12.62
N TYR A 273 -29.00 24.62 -11.96
CA TYR A 273 -27.62 24.16 -11.78
C TYR A 273 -27.25 22.92 -12.60
N MET A 274 -28.20 22.35 -13.34
CA MET A 274 -28.02 21.09 -14.06
C MET A 274 -27.10 21.19 -15.28
N ASP A 275 -26.73 22.40 -15.72
CA ASP A 275 -25.74 22.66 -16.77
C ASP A 275 -24.32 22.86 -16.23
N LEU A 276 -24.14 22.79 -14.91
CA LEU A 276 -22.80 22.69 -14.32
C LEU A 276 -22.13 21.36 -14.71
N PRO A 277 -20.79 21.34 -14.89
CA PRO A 277 -20.10 20.08 -15.11
C PRO A 277 -20.44 19.04 -14.03
N PRO A 278 -20.74 17.78 -14.42
CA PRO A 278 -21.09 16.73 -13.46
C PRO A 278 -20.04 16.52 -12.35
N GLU A 279 -18.75 16.70 -12.69
CA GLU A 279 -17.65 16.58 -11.74
C GLU A 279 -17.68 17.70 -10.69
N VAL A 280 -18.07 18.93 -11.08
CA VAL A 280 -18.25 20.06 -10.15
C VAL A 280 -19.36 19.75 -9.17
N MET A 281 -20.51 19.26 -9.68
CA MET A 281 -21.62 18.85 -8.83
C MET A 281 -21.23 17.72 -7.88
N GLN A 282 -20.56 16.68 -8.40
CA GLN A 282 -20.14 15.52 -7.61
C GLN A 282 -19.16 15.93 -6.50
N VAL A 283 -18.15 16.74 -6.80
CA VAL A 283 -17.17 17.20 -5.80
C VAL A 283 -17.83 18.06 -4.73
N SER A 284 -18.67 19.04 -5.11
CA SER A 284 -19.40 19.88 -4.16
C SER A 284 -20.27 19.05 -3.22
N MET A 285 -20.99 18.06 -3.73
CA MET A 285 -21.82 17.15 -2.94
C MET A 285 -20.97 16.27 -2.03
N ARG A 286 -19.90 15.66 -2.58
CA ARG A 286 -19.05 14.70 -1.85
C ARG A 286 -18.21 15.35 -0.75
N VAL A 287 -17.44 16.39 -1.11
CA VAL A 287 -16.42 16.96 -0.21
C VAL A 287 -17.04 17.75 0.91
N ASN A 288 -18.04 18.57 0.62
CA ASN A 288 -18.62 19.49 1.59
C ASN A 288 -19.79 18.88 2.38
N GLN A 289 -20.65 18.08 1.71
CA GLN A 289 -21.94 17.68 2.27
C GLN A 289 -22.08 16.16 2.51
N ARG A 290 -21.19 15.34 1.98
CA ARG A 290 -21.27 13.86 2.06
C ARG A 290 -22.52 13.32 1.39
N TYR A 291 -22.91 13.91 0.23
CA TYR A 291 -24.05 13.48 -0.56
C TYR A 291 -23.62 12.59 -1.72
N PHE A 292 -24.47 11.62 -2.05
CA PHE A 292 -24.30 10.72 -3.18
C PHE A 292 -24.92 11.32 -4.44
N ALA A 293 -24.14 11.39 -5.52
CA ALA A 293 -24.62 11.81 -6.82
C ALA A 293 -25.47 10.71 -7.47
N LEU A 294 -26.52 11.12 -8.18
CA LEU A 294 -27.39 10.23 -8.92
C LEU A 294 -27.32 10.52 -10.42
N ARG A 295 -27.56 9.50 -11.25
CA ARG A 295 -27.55 9.59 -12.71
C ARG A 295 -28.77 8.89 -13.32
N HIS A 296 -29.15 9.35 -14.49
CA HIS A 296 -30.08 8.66 -15.39
C HIS A 296 -29.41 7.42 -16.00
N ALA A 297 -30.20 6.54 -16.64
CA ALA A 297 -29.70 5.32 -17.29
C ALA A 297 -28.71 5.60 -18.43
N ASP A 298 -28.81 6.76 -19.07
CA ASP A 298 -27.89 7.23 -20.13
C ASP A 298 -26.57 7.81 -19.58
N GLY A 299 -26.40 7.81 -18.25
CA GLY A 299 -25.22 8.34 -17.58
C GLY A 299 -25.22 9.84 -17.33
N THR A 300 -26.25 10.58 -17.76
CA THR A 300 -26.39 12.01 -17.48
C THR A 300 -26.70 12.26 -16.00
N ALA A 301 -26.30 13.44 -15.49
CA ALA A 301 -26.56 13.81 -14.10
C ALA A 301 -28.06 13.95 -13.85
N ALA A 302 -28.55 13.37 -12.75
CA ALA A 302 -29.94 13.49 -12.33
C ALA A 302 -30.12 14.70 -11.40
N PRO A 303 -31.30 15.39 -11.42
CA PRO A 303 -31.59 16.50 -10.53
C PRO A 303 -31.94 16.03 -9.10
N ARG A 304 -31.19 15.04 -8.62
CA ARG A 304 -31.38 14.41 -7.31
C ARG A 304 -30.04 14.10 -6.64
N PHE A 305 -30.03 14.07 -5.32
CA PHE A 305 -28.90 13.60 -4.52
C PHE A 305 -29.39 12.73 -3.37
N GLY A 306 -28.59 11.74 -2.99
CA GLY A 306 -28.85 10.87 -1.85
C GLY A 306 -28.01 11.27 -0.64
N PHE A 307 -28.55 11.08 0.56
CA PHE A 307 -27.82 11.26 1.81
C PHE A 307 -28.41 10.39 2.92
N ALA A 308 -27.67 10.23 4.03
CA ALA A 308 -28.16 9.51 5.21
C ALA A 308 -28.27 10.47 6.39
N ALA A 309 -29.47 10.59 6.94
CA ALA A 309 -29.68 11.21 8.24
C ALA A 309 -29.36 10.22 9.36
N ASN A 310 -29.11 10.74 10.57
CA ASN A 310 -28.86 9.93 11.77
C ASN A 310 -30.08 9.81 12.67
N ILE A 311 -31.24 10.30 12.26
CA ILE A 311 -32.48 10.29 13.03
C ILE A 311 -33.70 9.95 12.16
N GLU A 312 -34.64 9.25 12.72
CA GLU A 312 -36.02 9.13 12.19
C GLU A 312 -36.81 10.35 12.64
N ALA A 313 -37.06 11.27 11.72
CA ALA A 313 -37.83 12.46 12.01
C ALA A 313 -39.34 12.18 11.96
N THR A 314 -40.12 12.84 12.80
CA THR A 314 -41.58 12.65 12.91
C THR A 314 -42.36 13.12 11.69
N ASP A 315 -41.74 13.97 10.85
CA ASP A 315 -42.29 14.47 9.58
C ASP A 315 -41.83 13.63 8.37
N GLY A 316 -41.28 12.43 8.59
CA GLY A 316 -40.71 11.59 7.53
C GLY A 316 -39.42 12.14 6.93
N GLY A 317 -38.79 13.15 7.56
CA GLY A 317 -37.54 13.75 7.11
C GLY A 317 -37.73 14.98 6.21
N ALA A 318 -38.96 15.48 6.02
CA ALA A 318 -39.22 16.60 5.12
C ALA A 318 -38.43 17.86 5.48
N ALA A 319 -38.36 18.23 6.75
CA ALA A 319 -37.55 19.36 7.22
C ALA A 319 -36.05 19.15 7.03
N ILE A 320 -35.57 17.91 7.20
CA ILE A 320 -34.17 17.53 6.98
C ILE A 320 -33.83 17.66 5.48
N VAL A 321 -34.68 17.14 4.60
CA VAL A 321 -34.50 17.26 3.13
C VAL A 321 -34.44 18.72 2.72
N ALA A 322 -35.44 19.53 3.12
CA ALA A 322 -35.49 20.97 2.77
C ALA A 322 -34.28 21.75 3.30
N GLY A 323 -33.76 21.37 4.48
CA GLY A 323 -32.53 21.94 5.03
C GLY A 323 -31.30 21.62 4.17
N ASN A 324 -31.15 20.37 3.77
CA ASN A 324 -30.04 19.90 2.95
C ASN A 324 -30.09 20.47 1.53
N GLU A 325 -31.29 20.58 0.93
CA GLU A 325 -31.49 21.23 -0.38
C GLU A 325 -31.08 22.72 -0.33
N ARG A 326 -31.40 23.42 0.73
CA ARG A 326 -31.00 24.83 0.93
C ARG A 326 -29.48 24.97 1.00
N VAL A 327 -28.81 24.08 1.74
CA VAL A 327 -27.34 24.10 1.87
C VAL A 327 -26.70 23.79 0.52
N LEU A 328 -27.19 22.78 -0.20
CA LEU A 328 -26.66 22.41 -1.52
C LEU A 328 -26.87 23.54 -2.54
N ARG A 329 -28.05 24.20 -2.53
CA ARG A 329 -28.32 25.36 -3.39
C ARG A 329 -27.29 26.48 -3.16
N ALA A 330 -26.93 26.78 -1.92
CA ALA A 330 -25.89 27.78 -1.63
C ALA A 330 -24.55 27.38 -2.24
N ARG A 331 -24.13 26.12 -2.07
CA ARG A 331 -22.88 25.61 -2.65
C ARG A 331 -22.86 25.62 -4.17
N PHE A 332 -23.97 25.26 -4.79
CA PHE A 332 -24.07 25.32 -6.26
C PHE A 332 -24.17 26.74 -6.80
N SER A 333 -24.69 27.67 -6.03
CA SER A 333 -24.64 29.09 -6.37
C SER A 333 -23.20 29.62 -6.41
N ASP A 334 -22.37 29.23 -5.43
CA ASP A 334 -20.94 29.57 -5.42
C ASP A 334 -20.21 28.93 -6.63
N ALA A 335 -20.45 27.64 -6.87
CA ALA A 335 -19.87 26.95 -8.04
C ALA A 335 -20.32 27.58 -9.37
N ARG A 336 -21.60 27.98 -9.50
CA ARG A 336 -22.13 28.70 -10.66
C ARG A 336 -21.40 30.02 -10.87
N HIS A 337 -21.19 30.76 -9.81
CA HIS A 337 -20.49 32.03 -9.89
C HIS A 337 -19.08 31.87 -10.48
N PHE A 338 -18.31 30.90 -10.00
CA PHE A 338 -16.99 30.62 -10.54
C PHE A 338 -17.04 30.08 -11.98
N TRP A 339 -17.99 29.19 -12.29
CA TRP A 339 -18.19 28.66 -13.62
C TRP A 339 -18.44 29.76 -14.67
N ASP A 340 -19.31 30.72 -14.35
CA ASP A 340 -19.65 31.82 -15.25
C ASP A 340 -18.54 32.88 -15.32
N LEU A 341 -17.81 33.11 -14.23
CA LEU A 341 -16.69 34.05 -14.19
C LEU A 341 -15.49 33.52 -14.95
N ASP A 342 -15.12 32.27 -14.73
CA ASP A 342 -13.92 31.66 -15.31
C ASP A 342 -14.00 31.56 -16.82
N ARG A 343 -15.19 31.28 -17.38
CA ARG A 343 -15.40 31.21 -18.83
C ARG A 343 -15.31 32.54 -19.57
N ARG A 344 -15.28 33.67 -18.86
CA ARG A 344 -15.08 35.01 -19.48
C ARG A 344 -13.63 35.25 -19.87
N THR A 345 -12.68 34.53 -19.32
CA THR A 345 -11.24 34.66 -19.59
C THR A 345 -10.77 33.38 -20.28
N PRO A 346 -10.36 33.46 -21.55
CA PRO A 346 -9.82 32.31 -22.26
C PRO A 346 -8.69 31.62 -21.49
N LEU A 347 -8.62 30.30 -21.57
CA LEU A 347 -7.62 29.51 -20.86
C LEU A 347 -6.19 29.91 -21.25
N ALA A 348 -5.99 30.27 -22.52
CA ALA A 348 -4.70 30.74 -23.03
C ALA A 348 -4.22 32.03 -22.34
N ASP A 349 -5.12 32.95 -22.01
CA ASP A 349 -4.79 34.22 -21.36
C ASP A 349 -4.39 34.03 -19.90
N ARG A 350 -4.74 32.89 -19.32
CA ARG A 350 -4.37 32.52 -17.93
C ARG A 350 -2.97 31.98 -17.79
N VAL A 351 -2.32 31.59 -18.90
CA VAL A 351 -0.97 30.96 -18.88
C VAL A 351 0.07 31.90 -18.25
N ALA A 352 0.03 33.20 -18.58
CA ALA A 352 0.98 34.17 -18.03
C ALA A 352 0.91 34.30 -16.50
N ALA A 353 -0.28 34.09 -15.91
CA ALA A 353 -0.45 34.15 -14.45
C ALA A 353 0.24 33.00 -13.71
N LEU A 354 0.61 31.91 -14.39
CA LEU A 354 1.35 30.80 -13.82
C LEU A 354 2.79 31.17 -13.39
N ASP A 355 3.35 32.26 -13.92
CA ASP A 355 4.63 32.78 -13.48
C ASP A 355 4.60 33.29 -12.03
N GLY A 356 3.42 33.69 -11.56
CA GLY A 356 3.17 34.08 -10.15
C GLY A 356 2.84 32.91 -9.22
N VAL A 357 2.62 31.70 -9.74
CA VAL A 357 2.27 30.53 -8.94
C VAL A 357 3.53 29.71 -8.64
N THR A 358 3.95 29.67 -7.39
CA THR A 358 5.13 28.90 -6.98
C THR A 358 4.88 27.40 -7.17
N PHE A 359 5.76 26.73 -7.92
CA PHE A 359 5.78 25.26 -8.00
C PHE A 359 6.60 24.68 -6.84
N HIS A 360 7.84 25.11 -6.71
CA HIS A 360 8.73 24.71 -5.61
C HIS A 360 9.85 25.75 -5.44
N ALA A 361 10.30 25.98 -4.20
CA ALA A 361 11.28 27.02 -3.87
C ALA A 361 12.58 26.94 -4.70
N LYS A 362 13.04 25.70 -5.04
CA LYS A 362 14.25 25.47 -5.83
C LYS A 362 13.98 25.31 -7.35
N LEU A 363 12.73 25.12 -7.75
CA LEU A 363 12.35 24.75 -9.13
C LEU A 363 11.58 25.85 -9.86
N GLY A 364 11.31 26.98 -9.17
CA GLY A 364 10.65 28.14 -9.74
C GLY A 364 9.11 28.05 -9.74
N SER A 365 8.51 28.69 -10.71
CA SER A 365 7.06 28.84 -10.86
C SER A 365 6.41 27.68 -11.63
N GLN A 366 5.08 27.64 -11.63
CA GLN A 366 4.31 26.75 -12.52
C GLN A 366 4.52 27.15 -13.99
N GLY A 367 4.74 28.43 -14.30
CA GLY A 367 5.11 28.87 -15.64
C GLY A 367 6.43 28.28 -16.12
N ASP A 368 7.46 28.24 -15.26
CA ASP A 368 8.74 27.56 -15.55
C ASP A 368 8.51 26.07 -15.84
N ARG A 369 7.71 25.42 -15.02
CA ARG A 369 7.34 24.01 -15.21
C ARG A 369 6.63 23.77 -16.54
N VAL A 370 5.65 24.60 -16.87
CA VAL A 370 4.90 24.48 -18.14
C VAL A 370 5.84 24.61 -19.34
N ARG A 371 6.79 25.53 -19.32
CA ARG A 371 7.80 25.66 -20.39
C ARG A 371 8.58 24.36 -20.61
N ARG A 372 8.99 23.68 -19.52
CA ARG A 372 9.69 22.38 -19.60
C ARG A 372 8.77 21.28 -20.12
N ILE A 373 7.53 21.21 -19.62
CA ILE A 373 6.54 20.23 -20.08
C ILE A 373 6.23 20.40 -21.56
N VAL A 374 6.10 21.64 -22.08
CA VAL A 374 5.90 21.93 -23.51
C VAL A 374 7.04 21.35 -24.35
N ALA A 375 8.29 21.60 -23.96
CA ALA A 375 9.45 21.06 -24.68
C ALA A 375 9.47 19.52 -24.66
N LEU A 376 9.22 18.92 -23.48
CA LEU A 376 9.15 17.48 -23.30
C LEU A 376 8.01 16.85 -24.11
N SER A 377 6.80 17.42 -24.07
CA SER A 377 5.65 16.91 -24.81
C SER A 377 5.90 16.89 -26.30
N ARG A 378 6.49 17.96 -26.86
CA ARG A 378 6.88 18.01 -28.25
C ARG A 378 7.90 16.94 -28.62
N HIS A 379 8.84 16.67 -27.73
CA HIS A 379 9.85 15.63 -27.93
C HIS A 379 9.25 14.20 -27.85
N ILE A 380 8.33 13.96 -26.90
CA ILE A 380 7.69 12.65 -26.69
C ILE A 380 6.66 12.34 -27.76
N ALA A 381 5.99 13.35 -28.31
CA ALA A 381 4.86 13.19 -29.24
C ALA A 381 5.12 12.18 -30.39
N PRO A 382 6.26 12.22 -31.12
CA PRO A 382 6.52 11.25 -32.19
C PRO A 382 6.58 9.80 -31.70
N HIS A 383 7.08 9.56 -30.47
CA HIS A 383 7.21 8.22 -29.89
C HIS A 383 5.87 7.58 -29.54
N VAL A 384 4.83 8.39 -29.38
CA VAL A 384 3.47 7.94 -29.03
C VAL A 384 2.46 8.13 -30.16
N GLY A 385 2.92 8.57 -31.34
CA GLY A 385 2.08 8.79 -32.51
C GLY A 385 1.21 10.05 -32.42
N ALA A 386 1.61 11.04 -31.59
CA ALA A 386 0.92 12.30 -31.44
C ALA A 386 1.47 13.39 -32.38
N ASP A 387 0.63 14.36 -32.73
CA ASP A 387 1.09 15.61 -33.37
C ASP A 387 1.87 16.45 -32.35
N PRO A 388 3.13 16.83 -32.65
CA PRO A 388 3.98 17.60 -31.73
C PRO A 388 3.44 19.02 -31.42
N ASP A 389 2.73 19.64 -32.34
CA ASP A 389 2.17 20.99 -32.13
C ASP A 389 0.91 20.93 -31.28
N LEU A 390 0.06 19.95 -31.48
CA LEU A 390 -1.10 19.70 -30.60
C LEU A 390 -0.63 19.32 -29.19
N ALA A 391 0.40 18.48 -29.05
CA ALA A 391 0.96 18.12 -27.76
C ALA A 391 1.57 19.33 -27.03
N ALA A 392 2.32 20.17 -27.74
CA ALA A 392 2.85 21.42 -27.19
C ALA A 392 1.74 22.40 -26.79
N ARG A 393 0.68 22.53 -27.61
CA ARG A 393 -0.48 23.38 -27.27
C ARG A 393 -1.17 22.89 -26.03
N ALA A 394 -1.47 21.60 -25.94
CA ALA A 394 -2.10 21.00 -24.77
C ALA A 394 -1.24 21.16 -23.51
N ALA A 395 0.07 20.93 -23.61
CA ALA A 395 1.03 21.14 -22.52
C ALA A 395 1.06 22.58 -22.01
N LEU A 396 0.99 23.56 -22.92
CA LEU A 396 0.95 24.98 -22.58
C LEU A 396 -0.29 25.33 -21.74
N LEU A 397 -1.42 24.73 -22.06
CA LEU A 397 -2.72 24.98 -21.41
C LEU A 397 -2.95 24.11 -20.17
N ALA A 398 -2.21 23.01 -20.02
CA ALA A 398 -2.48 21.95 -19.05
C ALA A 398 -2.58 22.41 -17.60
N LYS A 399 -1.84 23.45 -17.20
CA LYS A 399 -1.84 23.98 -15.84
C LYS A 399 -2.57 25.31 -15.68
N ALA A 400 -3.08 25.89 -16.77
CA ALA A 400 -3.65 27.24 -16.76
C ALA A 400 -4.89 27.36 -15.86
N ASP A 401 -5.64 26.28 -15.66
CA ASP A 401 -6.79 26.22 -14.77
C ASP A 401 -6.44 26.35 -13.27
N LEU A 402 -5.18 26.20 -12.87
CA LEU A 402 -4.73 26.48 -11.51
C LEU A 402 -4.94 27.95 -11.10
N THR A 403 -5.11 28.85 -12.06
CA THR A 403 -5.42 30.26 -11.84
C THR A 403 -6.90 30.59 -11.93
N ALA A 404 -7.75 29.58 -12.14
CA ALA A 404 -9.20 29.73 -12.20
C ALA A 404 -9.82 29.72 -10.80
N GLY A 405 -10.91 30.47 -10.63
CA GLY A 405 -11.64 30.53 -9.35
C GLY A 405 -12.21 29.18 -8.95
N MET A 406 -12.73 28.41 -9.89
CA MET A 406 -13.28 27.08 -9.65
C MET A 406 -12.22 26.12 -9.10
N VAL A 407 -10.99 26.12 -9.64
CA VAL A 407 -9.90 25.26 -9.15
C VAL A 407 -9.34 25.77 -7.82
N GLY A 408 -9.42 27.08 -7.58
CA GLY A 408 -9.10 27.67 -6.29
C GLY A 408 -10.04 27.16 -5.17
N GLU A 409 -11.34 27.05 -5.44
CA GLU A 409 -12.34 26.52 -4.50
C GLU A 409 -12.31 24.98 -4.43
N PHE A 410 -12.13 24.30 -5.57
CA PHE A 410 -12.12 22.84 -5.70
C PHE A 410 -10.82 22.33 -6.36
N PRO A 411 -9.72 22.25 -5.61
CA PRO A 411 -8.41 21.83 -6.16
C PRO A 411 -8.41 20.45 -6.80
N GLU A 412 -9.36 19.58 -6.43
CA GLU A 412 -9.52 18.24 -6.99
C GLU A 412 -9.91 18.27 -8.49
N LEU A 413 -10.50 19.39 -8.94
CA LEU A 413 -10.97 19.57 -10.33
C LEU A 413 -9.89 20.09 -11.27
N GLN A 414 -8.64 20.30 -10.79
CA GLN A 414 -7.52 20.68 -11.65
C GLN A 414 -7.35 19.69 -12.80
N GLY A 415 -7.14 20.18 -13.99
CA GLY A 415 -7.13 19.44 -15.25
C GLY A 415 -8.53 19.25 -15.83
N VAL A 416 -9.50 18.76 -15.04
CA VAL A 416 -10.88 18.58 -15.49
C VAL A 416 -11.47 19.91 -15.94
N MET A 417 -11.34 20.96 -15.11
CA MET A 417 -11.82 22.30 -15.45
C MET A 417 -11.08 22.90 -16.64
N GLY A 418 -9.78 22.69 -16.71
CA GLY A 418 -8.96 23.08 -17.86
C GLY A 418 -9.49 22.49 -19.16
N GLY A 419 -9.90 21.21 -19.16
CA GLY A 419 -10.53 20.54 -20.31
C GLY A 419 -11.88 21.15 -20.71
N TYR A 420 -12.70 21.55 -19.74
CA TYR A 420 -13.97 22.24 -20.01
C TYR A 420 -13.74 23.64 -20.58
N TYR A 421 -12.80 24.40 -20.03
CA TYR A 421 -12.47 25.75 -20.51
C TYR A 421 -11.84 25.69 -21.91
N ALA A 422 -10.92 24.76 -22.17
CA ALA A 422 -10.34 24.56 -23.48
C ALA A 422 -11.40 24.27 -24.57
N ARG A 423 -12.38 23.42 -24.27
CA ARG A 423 -13.52 23.16 -25.18
C ARG A 423 -14.38 24.40 -25.38
N HIS A 424 -14.66 25.14 -24.30
CA HIS A 424 -15.42 26.38 -24.38
C HIS A 424 -14.75 27.43 -25.27
N ASP A 425 -13.45 27.53 -25.21
CA ASP A 425 -12.62 28.46 -25.98
C ASP A 425 -12.39 28.00 -27.42
N GLY A 426 -12.90 26.82 -27.81
CA GLY A 426 -12.79 26.29 -29.17
C GLY A 426 -11.47 25.64 -29.53
N GLU A 427 -10.70 25.20 -28.53
CA GLU A 427 -9.48 24.39 -28.76
C GLU A 427 -9.80 23.03 -29.39
N ASP A 428 -8.83 22.47 -30.10
CA ASP A 428 -8.95 21.13 -30.67
C ASP A 428 -9.38 20.10 -29.62
N ALA A 429 -10.21 19.14 -30.00
CA ALA A 429 -10.74 18.13 -29.08
C ALA A 429 -9.63 17.29 -28.40
N GLN A 430 -8.53 16.99 -29.12
CA GLN A 430 -7.38 16.27 -28.57
C GLN A 430 -6.63 17.16 -27.56
N VAL A 431 -6.50 18.46 -27.82
CA VAL A 431 -5.91 19.43 -26.89
C VAL A 431 -6.75 19.50 -25.61
N ALA A 432 -8.06 19.69 -25.73
CA ALA A 432 -8.96 19.76 -24.58
C ALA A 432 -8.98 18.46 -23.76
N GLY A 433 -8.95 17.31 -24.45
CA GLY A 433 -8.84 15.99 -23.82
C GLY A 433 -7.51 15.82 -23.06
N ALA A 434 -6.40 16.21 -23.67
CA ALA A 434 -5.09 16.13 -23.04
C ALA A 434 -4.96 17.08 -21.83
N VAL A 435 -5.50 18.27 -21.90
CA VAL A 435 -5.58 19.20 -20.75
C VAL A 435 -6.35 18.57 -19.60
N ARG A 436 -7.47 17.87 -19.88
CA ARG A 436 -8.24 17.17 -18.85
C ARG A 436 -7.45 16.04 -18.20
N ASP A 437 -6.75 15.22 -19.00
CA ASP A 437 -6.26 13.90 -18.59
C ASP A 437 -4.77 13.88 -18.20
N HIS A 438 -4.03 14.99 -18.34
CA HIS A 438 -2.58 15.00 -18.13
C HIS A 438 -2.12 14.61 -16.72
N TYR A 439 -2.97 14.71 -15.71
CA TYR A 439 -2.67 14.21 -14.36
C TYR A 439 -2.84 12.70 -14.25
N SER A 440 -3.58 12.06 -15.15
CA SER A 440 -3.87 10.62 -15.08
C SER A 440 -2.66 9.75 -15.41
N PRO A 441 -2.51 8.59 -14.78
CA PRO A 441 -3.26 8.13 -13.60
C PRO A 441 -2.76 8.82 -12.32
N LYS A 442 -3.67 9.16 -11.41
CA LYS A 442 -3.38 9.75 -10.08
C LYS A 442 -3.25 8.66 -9.00
N SER A 443 -3.87 7.50 -9.22
CA SER A 443 -3.89 6.34 -8.32
C SER A 443 -3.71 5.02 -9.09
N PRO A 444 -3.45 3.88 -8.40
CA PRO A 444 -3.30 2.58 -9.06
C PRO A 444 -4.53 2.11 -9.85
N ASN A 445 -5.72 2.58 -9.48
CA ASN A 445 -6.98 2.16 -10.08
C ASN A 445 -7.53 3.14 -11.14
N ASP A 446 -6.89 4.30 -11.31
CA ASP A 446 -7.33 5.27 -12.31
C ASP A 446 -7.05 4.75 -13.73
N PRO A 447 -7.89 5.09 -14.72
CA PRO A 447 -7.58 4.81 -16.12
C PRO A 447 -6.32 5.59 -16.55
N VAL A 448 -5.54 4.99 -17.44
CA VAL A 448 -4.44 5.70 -18.13
C VAL A 448 -4.98 6.43 -19.36
N PRO A 449 -4.35 7.54 -19.78
CA PRO A 449 -4.67 8.17 -21.05
C PRO A 449 -4.44 7.18 -22.21
N SER A 450 -5.36 7.17 -23.18
CA SER A 450 -5.27 6.33 -24.39
C SER A 450 -5.10 7.14 -25.69
N GLU A 451 -5.48 8.43 -25.66
CA GLU A 451 -5.31 9.32 -26.81
C GLU A 451 -3.85 9.79 -26.92
N PRO A 452 -3.23 9.77 -28.12
CA PRO A 452 -1.80 10.05 -28.27
C PRO A 452 -1.34 11.40 -27.70
N VAL A 453 -2.11 12.48 -27.90
CA VAL A 453 -1.79 13.82 -27.38
C VAL A 453 -1.86 13.81 -25.85
N ALA A 454 -2.87 13.18 -25.26
CA ALA A 454 -3.01 13.06 -23.82
C ALA A 454 -1.88 12.20 -23.19
N ILE A 455 -1.48 11.11 -23.87
CA ILE A 455 -0.32 10.29 -23.49
C ILE A 455 0.96 11.14 -23.45
N ALA A 456 1.23 11.90 -24.51
CA ALA A 456 2.43 12.74 -24.59
C ALA A 456 2.52 13.75 -23.45
N VAL A 457 1.43 14.45 -23.14
CA VAL A 457 1.38 15.46 -22.07
C VAL A 457 1.43 14.84 -20.69
N ALA A 458 0.75 13.72 -20.47
CA ALA A 458 0.78 13.02 -19.19
C ALA A 458 2.15 12.43 -18.87
N LEU A 459 2.86 11.89 -19.86
CA LEU A 459 4.24 11.45 -19.71
C LEU A 459 5.16 12.63 -19.42
N ALA A 460 5.04 13.74 -20.19
CA ALA A 460 5.86 14.92 -20.00
C ALA A 460 5.70 15.54 -18.61
N ASP A 461 4.48 15.63 -18.09
CA ASP A 461 4.21 16.14 -16.74
C ASP A 461 4.88 15.30 -15.65
N LYS A 462 4.81 13.96 -15.77
CA LYS A 462 5.40 13.03 -14.80
C LYS A 462 6.93 12.95 -14.90
N LEU A 463 7.47 12.97 -16.14
CA LEU A 463 8.91 12.94 -16.38
C LEU A 463 9.56 14.26 -15.95
N ASP A 464 8.93 15.42 -16.21
CA ASP A 464 9.40 16.71 -15.69
C ASP A 464 9.47 16.70 -14.16
N GLN A 465 8.41 16.20 -13.50
CA GLN A 465 8.39 16.12 -12.05
C GLN A 465 9.53 15.26 -11.52
N LEU A 466 9.76 14.08 -12.08
CA LEU A 466 10.85 13.19 -11.69
C LEU A 466 12.21 13.85 -11.91
N ALA A 467 12.46 14.36 -13.12
CA ALA A 467 13.75 14.96 -13.48
C ALA A 467 14.07 16.19 -12.63
N ALA A 468 13.09 17.10 -12.46
CA ALA A 468 13.28 18.34 -11.72
C ALA A 468 13.59 18.10 -10.23
N PHE A 469 12.85 17.23 -9.55
CA PHE A 469 13.08 16.94 -8.13
C PHE A 469 14.38 16.17 -7.89
N PHE A 470 14.73 15.22 -8.76
CA PHE A 470 16.02 14.53 -8.68
C PHE A 470 17.20 15.47 -8.90
N ALA A 471 17.10 16.42 -9.83
CA ALA A 471 18.14 17.41 -10.09
C ALA A 471 18.46 18.31 -8.88
N VAL A 472 17.48 18.55 -8.00
CA VAL A 472 17.68 19.35 -6.77
C VAL A 472 17.88 18.51 -5.51
N GLY A 473 18.02 17.18 -5.66
CA GLY A 473 18.30 16.25 -4.58
C GLY A 473 17.10 15.89 -3.69
N GLU A 474 15.89 16.25 -4.09
CA GLU A 474 14.65 15.93 -3.36
C GLU A 474 14.13 14.54 -3.76
N VAL A 475 14.85 13.50 -3.32
CA VAL A 475 14.52 12.11 -3.65
C VAL A 475 13.76 11.43 -2.50
N PRO A 476 12.85 10.46 -2.78
CA PRO A 476 12.12 9.74 -1.74
C PRO A 476 13.05 8.91 -0.86
N THR A 477 12.90 9.00 0.46
CA THR A 477 13.69 8.24 1.44
C THR A 477 12.77 7.46 2.38
N GLY A 478 13.07 6.17 2.64
CA GLY A 478 12.27 5.32 3.53
C GLY A 478 10.78 5.34 3.17
N SER A 479 9.91 5.69 4.12
CA SER A 479 8.46 5.85 3.90
C SER A 479 8.07 7.23 3.34
N GLY A 480 8.97 8.23 3.37
CA GLY A 480 8.71 9.60 2.95
C GLY A 480 8.70 9.76 1.43
N ASP A 481 7.65 10.39 0.91
CA ASP A 481 7.50 10.77 -0.50
C ASP A 481 6.65 12.07 -0.59
N PRO A 482 7.17 13.19 -0.08
CA PRO A 482 6.38 14.43 0.03
C PRO A 482 5.96 14.99 -1.34
N PHE A 483 6.71 14.68 -2.39
CA PHE A 483 6.44 15.16 -3.75
C PHE A 483 5.80 14.10 -4.66
N ALA A 484 5.38 12.97 -4.11
CA ALA A 484 4.69 11.90 -4.83
C ALA A 484 5.48 11.32 -6.03
N LEU A 485 6.80 11.29 -5.95
CA LEU A 485 7.67 10.82 -7.03
C LEU A 485 7.49 9.32 -7.32
N ARG A 486 7.19 8.50 -6.28
CA ARG A 486 6.86 7.09 -6.48
C ARG A 486 5.60 6.93 -7.32
N ARG A 487 4.57 7.76 -7.06
CA ARG A 487 3.33 7.78 -7.87
C ARG A 487 3.59 8.24 -9.30
N ALA A 488 4.44 9.26 -9.49
CA ALA A 488 4.83 9.73 -10.82
C ALA A 488 5.53 8.61 -11.61
N ALA A 489 6.49 7.91 -11.01
CA ALA A 489 7.19 6.79 -11.65
C ALA A 489 6.23 5.63 -12.00
N LEU A 490 5.35 5.23 -11.08
CA LEU A 490 4.32 4.22 -11.35
C LEU A 490 3.36 4.68 -12.45
N GLY A 491 3.03 5.98 -12.51
CA GLY A 491 2.23 6.55 -13.60
C GLY A 491 2.92 6.42 -14.95
N VAL A 492 4.20 6.72 -15.05
CA VAL A 492 5.00 6.51 -16.28
C VAL A 492 4.99 5.03 -16.67
N ILE A 493 5.28 4.13 -15.74
CA ILE A 493 5.29 2.68 -15.98
C ILE A 493 3.95 2.21 -16.53
N ARG A 494 2.84 2.62 -15.92
CA ARG A 494 1.50 2.22 -16.35
C ARG A 494 1.13 2.75 -17.72
N ILE A 495 1.39 4.04 -17.99
CA ILE A 495 1.12 4.63 -19.29
C ILE A 495 1.89 3.89 -20.40
N VAL A 496 3.17 3.59 -20.18
CA VAL A 496 4.01 2.86 -21.15
C VAL A 496 3.50 1.42 -21.34
N ARG A 497 3.20 0.70 -20.26
CA ARG A 497 2.76 -0.72 -20.31
C ARG A 497 1.38 -0.87 -20.98
N GLU A 498 0.40 -0.11 -20.51
CA GLU A 498 -1.00 -0.28 -20.94
C GLU A 498 -1.19 0.16 -22.40
N ASN A 499 -0.43 1.16 -22.86
CA ASN A 499 -0.41 1.60 -24.26
C ASN A 499 0.66 0.90 -25.11
N ARG A 500 1.47 -0.03 -24.55
CA ARG A 500 2.54 -0.77 -25.23
C ARG A 500 3.53 0.15 -25.97
N LEU A 501 3.92 1.23 -25.34
CA LEU A 501 4.76 2.24 -25.95
C LEU A 501 6.22 1.82 -25.99
N ARG A 502 6.92 2.28 -27.05
CA ARG A 502 8.37 2.18 -27.21
C ARG A 502 8.97 3.56 -26.93
N LEU A 503 9.32 3.80 -25.67
CA LEU A 503 9.82 5.09 -25.22
C LEU A 503 11.23 4.94 -24.64
N PRO A 504 12.28 5.45 -25.31
CA PRO A 504 13.63 5.48 -24.77
C PRO A 504 13.70 6.57 -23.67
N LEU A 505 13.57 6.19 -22.42
CA LEU A 505 13.50 7.12 -21.29
C LEU A 505 14.75 7.98 -21.15
N ARG A 506 15.92 7.46 -21.52
CA ARG A 506 17.18 8.22 -21.51
C ARG A 506 17.12 9.46 -22.41
N GLN A 507 16.52 9.31 -23.57
CA GLN A 507 16.30 10.44 -24.48
C GLN A 507 15.19 11.35 -23.98
N ALA A 508 14.14 10.78 -23.40
CA ALA A 508 12.99 11.55 -22.87
C ALA A 508 13.35 12.47 -21.69
N PHE A 509 14.37 12.15 -20.88
CA PHE A 509 14.78 13.02 -19.76
C PHE A 509 15.62 14.24 -20.17
N GLY A 510 16.24 14.23 -21.35
CA GLY A 510 17.17 15.28 -21.80
C GLY A 510 18.57 15.20 -21.15
N SER A 511 19.49 16.09 -21.58
CA SER A 511 20.92 16.02 -21.23
C SER A 511 21.23 16.39 -19.78
N ASP A 512 20.39 17.21 -19.14
CA ASP A 512 20.69 17.83 -17.84
C ASP A 512 20.12 17.06 -16.64
N ALA A 513 19.37 15.99 -16.89
CA ALA A 513 18.76 15.16 -15.85
C ALA A 513 19.77 14.13 -15.31
N PRO A 514 19.69 13.75 -14.01
CA PRO A 514 20.46 12.66 -13.44
C PRO A 514 19.90 11.31 -13.91
N THR A 515 20.04 11.02 -15.20
CA THR A 515 19.32 9.98 -15.94
C THR A 515 19.53 8.58 -15.36
N ASP A 516 20.76 8.22 -14.95
CA ASP A 516 21.03 6.89 -14.39
C ASP A 516 20.30 6.68 -13.04
N ALA A 517 20.26 7.70 -12.19
CA ALA A 517 19.52 7.64 -10.93
C ALA A 517 18.00 7.54 -11.16
N LEU A 518 17.48 8.24 -12.18
CA LEU A 518 16.07 8.20 -12.56
C LEU A 518 15.69 6.83 -13.14
N LEU A 519 16.50 6.28 -14.04
CA LEU A 519 16.29 4.94 -14.58
C LEU A 519 16.33 3.88 -13.49
N ALA A 520 17.30 3.95 -12.58
CA ALA A 520 17.38 3.05 -11.44
C ALA A 520 16.13 3.16 -10.53
N PHE A 521 15.63 4.36 -10.30
CA PHE A 521 14.43 4.60 -9.51
C PHE A 521 13.17 4.03 -10.18
N ILE A 522 12.98 4.27 -11.49
CA ILE A 522 11.84 3.70 -12.26
C ILE A 522 11.92 2.18 -12.29
N ALA A 523 13.12 1.63 -12.54
CA ALA A 523 13.36 0.19 -12.55
C ALA A 523 13.03 -0.45 -11.19
N ASP A 524 13.40 0.19 -10.08
CA ASP A 524 13.04 -0.29 -8.75
C ASP A 524 11.53 -0.27 -8.51
N ARG A 525 10.82 0.76 -8.96
CA ARG A 525 9.35 0.82 -8.86
C ARG A 525 8.66 -0.23 -9.73
N LEU A 526 9.16 -0.46 -10.95
CA LEU A 526 8.69 -1.53 -11.82
C LEU A 526 8.89 -2.91 -11.17
N ARG A 527 10.04 -3.15 -10.55
CA ARG A 527 10.33 -4.40 -9.81
C ARG A 527 9.35 -4.63 -8.68
N VAL A 528 9.07 -3.60 -7.87
CA VAL A 528 8.10 -3.68 -6.77
C VAL A 528 6.69 -3.99 -7.30
N GLN A 529 6.27 -3.35 -8.39
CA GLN A 529 4.97 -3.58 -8.99
C GLN A 529 4.85 -5.02 -9.54
N LEU A 530 5.81 -5.48 -10.33
CA LEU A 530 5.81 -6.83 -10.90
C LEU A 530 5.81 -7.91 -9.81
N ARG A 531 6.54 -7.66 -8.70
CA ARG A 531 6.50 -8.56 -7.54
C ARG A 531 5.11 -8.64 -6.92
N SER A 532 4.40 -7.52 -6.80
CA SER A 532 3.01 -7.50 -6.28
C SER A 532 2.03 -8.19 -7.22
N GLU A 533 2.35 -8.26 -8.51
CA GLU A 533 1.60 -8.97 -9.55
C GLU A 533 1.94 -10.49 -9.62
N GLY A 534 2.86 -10.97 -8.75
CA GLY A 534 3.23 -12.39 -8.67
C GLY A 534 4.45 -12.80 -9.50
N ALA A 535 5.17 -11.85 -10.13
CA ALA A 535 6.39 -12.17 -10.84
C ALA A 535 7.51 -12.64 -9.88
N ARG A 536 8.31 -13.61 -10.33
CA ARG A 536 9.43 -14.14 -9.56
C ARG A 536 10.49 -13.06 -9.33
N HIS A 537 10.79 -12.80 -8.07
CA HIS A 537 11.71 -11.73 -7.67
C HIS A 537 13.15 -11.95 -8.13
N ASP A 538 13.59 -13.20 -8.21
CA ASP A 538 14.91 -13.61 -8.65
C ASP A 538 15.09 -13.41 -10.17
N VAL A 539 14.06 -13.69 -10.99
CA VAL A 539 14.06 -13.41 -12.43
C VAL A 539 14.17 -11.90 -12.67
N LEU A 540 13.41 -11.11 -11.91
CA LEU A 540 13.51 -9.65 -11.98
C LEU A 540 14.91 -9.17 -11.61
N ALA A 541 15.50 -9.69 -10.53
CA ALA A 541 16.85 -9.35 -10.13
C ALA A 541 17.86 -9.69 -11.23
N ALA A 542 17.77 -10.88 -11.85
CA ALA A 542 18.64 -11.34 -12.90
C ALA A 542 18.60 -10.46 -14.16
N VAL A 543 17.40 -10.09 -14.61
CA VAL A 543 17.22 -9.26 -15.81
C VAL A 543 17.68 -7.83 -15.56
N PHE A 544 17.36 -7.27 -14.40
CA PHE A 544 17.74 -5.89 -14.06
C PHE A 544 19.24 -5.73 -13.76
N ALA A 545 19.93 -6.79 -13.30
CA ALA A 545 21.37 -6.77 -13.09
C ALA A 545 22.19 -6.80 -14.40
N ALA A 546 21.62 -7.32 -15.48
CA ALA A 546 22.31 -7.42 -16.79
C ALA A 546 22.46 -6.08 -17.54
N GLY A 547 22.03 -4.96 -16.96
CA GLY A 547 22.21 -3.60 -17.46
C GLY A 547 20.96 -2.72 -17.37
N ALA A 548 21.15 -1.41 -17.28
CA ALA A 548 20.07 -0.43 -17.26
C ALA A 548 19.46 -0.29 -18.66
N ASP A 549 18.35 -1.01 -18.89
CA ASP A 549 17.51 -0.80 -20.06
C ASP A 549 16.65 0.45 -19.84
N ASP A 550 16.59 1.32 -20.84
CA ASP A 550 15.81 2.56 -20.78
C ASP A 550 14.43 2.45 -21.46
N ASP A 551 14.09 1.27 -22.00
CA ASP A 551 12.78 0.97 -22.58
C ASP A 551 12.05 -0.06 -21.72
N ILE A 552 11.00 0.38 -21.04
CA ILE A 552 10.21 -0.47 -20.14
C ILE A 552 9.59 -1.66 -20.87
N THR A 553 9.09 -1.47 -22.09
CA THR A 553 8.45 -2.53 -22.88
C THR A 553 9.47 -3.60 -23.27
N ARG A 554 10.68 -3.19 -23.65
CA ARG A 554 11.80 -4.11 -23.94
C ARG A 554 12.23 -4.88 -22.70
N LEU A 555 12.34 -4.20 -21.56
CA LEU A 555 12.70 -4.82 -20.29
C LEU A 555 11.68 -5.88 -19.84
N LEU A 556 10.39 -5.61 -20.03
CA LEU A 556 9.31 -6.56 -19.73
C LEU A 556 9.37 -7.79 -20.65
N ALA A 557 9.50 -7.57 -21.96
CA ALA A 557 9.60 -8.67 -22.93
C ALA A 557 10.80 -9.60 -22.64
N ARG A 558 11.93 -9.02 -22.21
CA ARG A 558 13.10 -9.78 -21.76
C ARG A 558 12.80 -10.56 -20.47
N THR A 559 12.11 -9.95 -19.51
CA THR A 559 11.72 -10.62 -18.26
C THR A 559 10.81 -11.80 -18.51
N ASP A 560 9.81 -11.64 -19.37
CA ASP A 560 8.86 -12.70 -19.72
C ASP A 560 9.56 -13.87 -20.41
N ALA A 561 10.49 -13.61 -21.34
CA ALA A 561 11.25 -14.63 -22.04
C ALA A 561 12.16 -15.43 -21.09
N VAL A 562 12.85 -14.75 -20.17
CA VAL A 562 13.70 -15.42 -19.15
C VAL A 562 12.84 -16.24 -18.20
N ALA A 563 11.69 -15.72 -17.75
CA ALA A 563 10.76 -16.46 -16.89
C ALA A 563 10.23 -17.73 -17.59
N ALA A 564 9.78 -17.60 -18.85
CA ALA A 564 9.30 -18.71 -19.65
C ALA A 564 10.40 -19.77 -19.86
N PHE A 565 11.63 -19.36 -20.15
CA PHE A 565 12.77 -20.27 -20.31
C PHE A 565 13.05 -21.08 -19.04
N LEU A 566 13.11 -20.44 -17.88
CA LEU A 566 13.34 -21.08 -16.59
C LEU A 566 12.19 -22.00 -16.14
N ALA A 567 11.01 -21.86 -16.72
CA ALA A 567 9.90 -22.79 -16.50
C ALA A 567 10.08 -24.13 -17.22
N THR A 568 10.94 -24.18 -18.27
CA THR A 568 11.23 -25.42 -19.04
C THR A 568 12.24 -26.32 -18.31
N PRO A 569 12.24 -27.65 -18.55
CA PRO A 569 13.29 -28.53 -18.04
C PRO A 569 14.69 -28.11 -18.53
N ASP A 570 14.83 -27.81 -19.83
CA ASP A 570 16.11 -27.43 -20.44
C ASP A 570 16.69 -26.16 -19.84
N GLY A 571 15.82 -25.17 -19.53
CA GLY A 571 16.24 -23.94 -18.88
C GLY A 571 16.73 -24.14 -17.44
N ARG A 572 16.07 -25.01 -16.67
CA ARG A 572 16.50 -25.35 -15.31
C ARG A 572 17.83 -26.09 -15.29
N ASP A 573 17.96 -27.09 -16.17
CA ASP A 573 19.17 -27.92 -16.24
C ASP A 573 20.36 -27.08 -16.74
N LEU A 574 20.17 -26.24 -17.76
CA LEU A 574 21.21 -25.32 -18.22
C LEU A 574 21.62 -24.33 -17.13
N LEU A 575 20.67 -23.81 -16.37
CA LEU A 575 20.97 -22.93 -15.23
C LEU A 575 21.82 -23.65 -14.18
N ALA A 576 21.50 -24.90 -13.84
CA ALA A 576 22.29 -25.71 -12.90
C ALA A 576 23.74 -25.96 -13.42
N ALA A 577 23.87 -26.30 -14.69
CA ALA A 577 25.19 -26.50 -15.34
C ALA A 577 26.00 -25.19 -15.41
N SER A 578 25.36 -24.07 -15.74
CA SER A 578 25.99 -22.74 -15.78
C SER A 578 26.46 -22.30 -14.39
N ARG A 579 25.69 -22.55 -13.33
CA ARG A 579 26.10 -22.30 -11.94
C ARG A 579 27.32 -23.12 -11.53
N ARG A 580 27.37 -24.37 -11.97
CA ARG A 580 28.55 -25.23 -11.76
C ARG A 580 29.78 -24.62 -12.42
N ALA A 581 29.65 -24.15 -13.69
CA ALA A 581 30.72 -23.43 -14.39
C ALA A 581 31.17 -22.18 -13.65
N ALA A 582 30.22 -21.31 -13.26
CA ALA A 582 30.52 -20.08 -12.54
C ALA A 582 31.18 -20.34 -11.17
N ASN A 583 30.78 -21.38 -10.44
CA ASN A 583 31.38 -21.74 -9.17
C ASN A 583 32.83 -22.23 -9.35
N ILE A 584 33.11 -23.02 -10.37
CA ILE A 584 34.46 -23.45 -10.69
C ILE A 584 35.33 -22.24 -11.03
N LEU A 585 34.87 -21.36 -11.91
CA LEU A 585 35.60 -20.14 -12.26
C LEU A 585 35.86 -19.26 -11.03
N ARG A 586 34.87 -19.02 -10.21
CA ARG A 586 35.01 -18.21 -8.99
C ARG A 586 36.07 -18.74 -8.00
N ILE A 587 36.24 -20.06 -7.93
CA ILE A 587 37.26 -20.71 -7.11
C ILE A 587 38.64 -20.53 -7.75
N GLU A 588 38.74 -20.80 -9.05
CA GLU A 588 40.00 -20.78 -9.77
C GLU A 588 40.51 -19.36 -10.02
N ASP A 589 39.61 -18.39 -10.28
CA ASP A 589 39.95 -16.96 -10.40
C ASP A 589 40.53 -16.37 -9.11
N LYS A 590 40.11 -16.85 -7.95
CA LYS A 590 40.72 -16.46 -6.67
C LYS A 590 42.14 -16.97 -6.51
N ARG A 591 42.47 -18.06 -7.17
CA ARG A 591 43.77 -18.72 -7.06
C ARG A 591 44.77 -18.17 -8.06
N ASP A 592 44.37 -18.01 -9.34
CA ASP A 592 45.29 -17.74 -10.44
C ASP A 592 44.97 -16.43 -11.19
N GLY A 593 43.88 -15.72 -10.81
CA GLY A 593 43.36 -14.55 -11.52
C GLY A 593 42.31 -14.91 -12.58
N PRO A 594 41.70 -13.89 -13.24
CA PRO A 594 40.62 -14.08 -14.19
C PRO A 594 41.02 -14.97 -15.39
N HIS A 595 40.18 -15.95 -15.72
CA HIS A 595 40.41 -16.86 -16.84
C HIS A 595 39.73 -16.40 -18.14
N ALA A 596 39.67 -15.08 -18.38
CA ALA A 596 39.22 -14.55 -19.66
C ALA A 596 40.31 -14.63 -20.72
N GLY A 597 39.92 -14.82 -22.01
CA GLY A 597 40.85 -14.79 -23.11
C GLY A 597 40.48 -15.74 -24.26
N PRO A 598 41.23 -15.68 -25.39
CA PRO A 598 40.95 -16.50 -26.54
C PRO A 598 41.15 -17.96 -26.23
N LEU A 599 40.28 -18.80 -26.80
CA LEU A 599 40.36 -20.26 -26.74
C LEU A 599 41.41 -20.75 -27.73
N ASP A 600 42.33 -21.59 -27.27
CA ASP A 600 43.26 -22.30 -28.19
C ASP A 600 42.60 -23.58 -28.69
N ARG A 601 42.27 -23.63 -29.98
CA ARG A 601 41.60 -24.79 -30.60
C ARG A 601 42.48 -26.02 -30.68
N ALA A 602 43.82 -25.87 -30.71
CA ALA A 602 44.73 -26.99 -30.72
C ALA A 602 44.77 -27.75 -29.39
N LEU A 603 44.34 -27.08 -28.30
CA LEU A 603 44.26 -27.67 -26.97
C LEU A 603 42.87 -28.24 -26.64
N LEU A 604 41.94 -28.34 -27.60
CA LEU A 604 40.67 -29.04 -27.45
C LEU A 604 40.88 -30.53 -27.82
N VAL A 605 41.42 -31.27 -26.88
CA VAL A 605 41.88 -32.66 -27.15
C VAL A 605 40.77 -33.72 -27.04
N GLN A 606 39.69 -33.42 -26.28
CA GLN A 606 38.57 -34.34 -26.13
C GLN A 606 37.40 -33.93 -27.02
N ALA A 607 36.62 -34.91 -27.49
CA ALA A 607 35.47 -34.68 -28.36
C ALA A 607 34.43 -33.75 -27.72
N GLU A 608 34.26 -33.84 -26.40
CA GLU A 608 33.31 -33.02 -25.61
C GLU A 608 33.77 -31.57 -25.51
N GLU A 609 35.09 -31.30 -25.44
CA GLU A 609 35.64 -29.93 -25.50
C GLU A 609 35.37 -29.29 -26.85
N GLN A 610 35.59 -30.06 -27.94
CA GLN A 610 35.33 -29.62 -29.32
C GLN A 610 33.83 -29.38 -29.56
N ALA A 611 32.97 -30.27 -29.05
CA ALA A 611 31.52 -30.14 -29.17
C ALA A 611 30.99 -28.89 -28.43
N LEU A 612 31.46 -28.65 -27.22
CA LEU A 612 31.06 -27.46 -26.46
C LEU A 612 31.56 -26.16 -27.11
N ALA A 613 32.80 -26.15 -27.60
CA ALA A 613 33.35 -24.99 -28.32
C ALA A 613 32.56 -24.71 -29.61
N ALA A 614 32.21 -25.74 -30.40
CA ALA A 614 31.39 -25.60 -31.61
C ALA A 614 29.97 -25.10 -31.29
N ALA A 615 29.36 -25.60 -30.22
CA ALA A 615 28.05 -25.12 -29.75
C ALA A 615 28.08 -23.64 -29.32
N LEU A 616 29.14 -23.21 -28.63
CA LEU A 616 29.31 -21.80 -28.25
C LEU A 616 29.55 -20.90 -29.47
N ASP A 617 30.35 -21.36 -30.46
CA ASP A 617 30.57 -20.62 -31.69
C ASP A 617 29.27 -20.39 -32.49
N ALA A 618 28.29 -21.28 -32.37
CA ALA A 618 26.97 -21.12 -32.97
C ALA A 618 26.02 -20.29 -32.09
N ALA A 619 26.03 -20.53 -30.78
CA ALA A 619 25.10 -19.89 -29.85
C ALA A 619 25.40 -18.40 -29.58
N GLU A 620 26.69 -18.02 -29.39
CA GLU A 620 27.04 -16.64 -29.03
C GLU A 620 26.54 -15.60 -30.07
N PRO A 621 26.82 -15.73 -31.39
CA PRO A 621 26.31 -14.77 -32.38
C PRO A 621 24.78 -14.87 -32.54
N ALA A 622 24.18 -16.02 -32.35
CA ALA A 622 22.73 -16.17 -32.38
C ALA A 622 22.06 -15.46 -31.21
N VAL A 623 22.60 -15.60 -30.00
CA VAL A 623 22.11 -14.88 -28.80
C VAL A 623 22.24 -13.38 -29.00
N GLU A 624 23.40 -12.89 -29.44
CA GLU A 624 23.65 -11.48 -29.67
C GLU A 624 22.71 -10.88 -30.73
N THR A 625 22.57 -11.56 -31.87
CA THR A 625 21.66 -11.15 -32.96
C THR A 625 20.22 -11.12 -32.52
N ASN A 626 19.76 -12.13 -31.76
CA ASN A 626 18.39 -12.22 -31.29
C ASN A 626 18.10 -11.19 -30.19
N ILE A 627 19.02 -10.93 -29.26
CA ILE A 627 18.88 -9.87 -28.25
C ILE A 627 18.81 -8.50 -28.93
N ALA A 628 19.69 -8.22 -29.90
CA ALA A 628 19.70 -6.95 -30.64
C ALA A 628 18.40 -6.75 -31.45
N ALA A 629 17.80 -7.84 -31.94
CA ALA A 629 16.53 -7.84 -32.65
C ALA A 629 15.31 -8.00 -31.72
N GLU A 630 15.51 -7.98 -30.39
CA GLU A 630 14.47 -8.16 -29.34
C GLU A 630 13.69 -9.48 -29.44
N ARG A 631 14.25 -10.47 -30.09
CA ARG A 631 13.71 -11.84 -30.18
C ARG A 631 14.21 -12.67 -28.98
N TYR A 632 13.79 -12.30 -27.77
CA TYR A 632 14.31 -12.90 -26.53
C TYR A 632 14.01 -14.39 -26.40
N ALA A 633 12.88 -14.86 -26.89
CA ALA A 633 12.55 -16.29 -26.92
C ALA A 633 13.55 -17.09 -27.78
N ASP A 634 13.93 -16.54 -28.94
CA ASP A 634 14.91 -17.17 -29.82
C ASP A 634 16.33 -17.15 -29.22
N ALA A 635 16.66 -16.07 -28.49
CA ALA A 635 17.91 -16.00 -27.73
C ALA A 635 17.95 -17.05 -26.62
N MET A 636 16.85 -17.28 -25.90
CA MET A 636 16.75 -18.36 -24.90
C MET A 636 16.85 -19.74 -25.52
N ALA A 637 16.25 -19.95 -26.69
CA ALA A 637 16.36 -21.23 -27.45
C ALA A 637 17.80 -21.49 -27.89
N ALA A 638 18.54 -20.45 -28.34
CA ALA A 638 19.95 -20.58 -28.68
C ALA A 638 20.82 -20.92 -27.45
N LEU A 639 20.52 -20.37 -26.28
CA LEU A 639 21.18 -20.78 -25.04
C LEU A 639 20.84 -22.21 -24.63
N ALA A 640 19.59 -22.64 -24.80
CA ALA A 640 19.15 -24.00 -24.47
C ALA A 640 19.97 -25.06 -25.22
N ALA A 641 20.41 -24.77 -26.47
CA ALA A 641 21.24 -25.65 -27.27
C ALA A 641 22.63 -25.94 -26.65
N LEU A 642 23.07 -25.13 -25.68
CA LEU A 642 24.34 -25.39 -24.97
C LEU A 642 24.22 -26.50 -23.91
N ARG A 643 23.01 -26.88 -23.50
CA ARG A 643 22.81 -27.88 -22.42
C ARG A 643 23.47 -29.22 -22.72
N PRO A 644 23.14 -29.93 -23.82
CA PRO A 644 23.69 -31.28 -24.03
C PRO A 644 25.23 -31.31 -24.11
N PRO A 645 25.91 -30.41 -24.86
CA PRO A 645 27.37 -30.41 -24.91
C PRO A 645 28.01 -29.98 -23.58
N LEU A 646 27.36 -29.13 -22.76
CA LEU A 646 27.85 -28.71 -21.44
C LEU A 646 27.73 -29.86 -20.43
N ASP A 647 26.62 -30.59 -20.43
CA ASP A 647 26.45 -31.78 -19.60
C ASP A 647 27.49 -32.84 -19.93
N ALA A 648 27.69 -33.16 -21.24
CA ALA A 648 28.70 -34.10 -21.69
C ALA A 648 30.14 -33.67 -21.31
N PHE A 649 30.41 -32.37 -21.38
CA PHE A 649 31.68 -31.80 -20.92
C PHE A 649 31.90 -32.06 -19.42
N PHE A 650 30.92 -31.76 -18.57
CA PHE A 650 31.07 -31.99 -17.12
C PHE A 650 31.14 -33.47 -16.72
N ASP A 651 30.56 -34.35 -17.53
CA ASP A 651 30.57 -35.79 -17.25
C ASP A 651 31.90 -36.45 -17.62
N LYS A 652 32.58 -35.97 -18.69
CA LYS A 652 33.74 -36.65 -19.25
C LYS A 652 35.04 -35.86 -19.14
N VAL A 653 35.00 -34.53 -18.96
CA VAL A 653 36.19 -33.69 -18.95
C VAL A 653 36.56 -33.26 -17.55
N THR A 654 37.76 -33.60 -17.11
CA THR A 654 38.31 -33.09 -15.84
C THR A 654 38.85 -31.68 -16.05
N VAL A 655 38.14 -30.66 -15.57
CA VAL A 655 38.51 -29.22 -15.74
C VAL A 655 39.93 -28.96 -15.23
N ASN A 656 40.23 -29.37 -14.00
CA ASN A 656 41.55 -29.22 -13.38
C ASN A 656 42.52 -30.27 -13.84
N ALA A 657 42.90 -30.22 -15.12
CA ALA A 657 43.92 -31.10 -15.68
C ALA A 657 45.30 -30.85 -15.06
N PRO A 658 46.17 -31.91 -15.00
CA PRO A 658 47.54 -31.71 -14.55
C PRO A 658 48.36 -30.80 -15.46
N ASP A 659 48.08 -30.79 -16.75
CA ASP A 659 48.66 -29.88 -17.73
C ASP A 659 48.09 -28.45 -17.57
N PRO A 660 48.92 -27.43 -17.23
CA PRO A 660 48.47 -26.09 -17.03
C PRO A 660 47.83 -25.45 -18.27
N ALA A 661 48.29 -25.79 -19.48
CA ALA A 661 47.74 -25.22 -20.70
C ALA A 661 46.35 -25.76 -21.01
N LEU A 662 46.15 -27.08 -20.84
CA LEU A 662 44.83 -27.71 -20.97
C LEU A 662 43.86 -27.18 -19.90
N ARG A 663 44.32 -27.07 -18.66
CA ARG A 663 43.50 -26.50 -17.54
C ARG A 663 43.04 -25.07 -17.88
N LEU A 664 43.97 -24.19 -18.27
CA LEU A 664 43.63 -22.81 -18.64
C LEU A 664 42.61 -22.76 -19.78
N ASN A 665 42.81 -23.57 -20.81
CA ASN A 665 41.92 -23.61 -21.98
C ASN A 665 40.49 -24.10 -21.59
N ARG A 666 40.37 -25.07 -20.67
CA ARG A 666 39.09 -25.58 -20.14
C ARG A 666 38.38 -24.51 -19.30
N LEU A 667 39.12 -23.74 -18.48
CA LEU A 667 38.55 -22.62 -17.72
C LEU A 667 38.06 -21.49 -18.65
N ARG A 668 38.81 -21.19 -19.73
CA ARG A 668 38.36 -20.25 -20.77
C ARG A 668 37.09 -20.71 -21.48
N LEU A 669 36.94 -22.03 -21.71
CA LEU A 669 35.71 -22.57 -22.27
C LEU A 669 34.52 -22.39 -21.35
N LEU A 670 34.69 -22.61 -20.04
CA LEU A 670 33.65 -22.31 -19.03
C LEU A 670 33.34 -20.83 -18.90
N ALA A 671 34.36 -19.96 -19.04
CA ALA A 671 34.15 -18.51 -19.01
C ALA A 671 33.25 -18.06 -20.17
N ARG A 672 33.43 -18.62 -21.39
CA ARG A 672 32.55 -18.36 -22.54
C ARG A 672 31.10 -18.81 -22.28
N VAL A 673 30.87 -19.93 -21.56
CA VAL A 673 29.51 -20.36 -21.18
C VAL A 673 28.86 -19.30 -20.27
N THR A 674 29.58 -18.86 -19.24
CA THR A 674 29.05 -17.85 -18.30
C THR A 674 28.80 -16.51 -18.97
N ASP A 675 29.67 -16.08 -19.88
CA ASP A 675 29.55 -14.86 -20.65
C ASP A 675 28.34 -14.92 -21.63
N ALA A 676 28.16 -16.06 -22.33
CA ALA A 676 27.00 -16.24 -23.20
C ALA A 676 25.68 -16.15 -22.45
N MET A 677 25.60 -16.79 -21.29
CA MET A 677 24.44 -16.68 -20.39
C MET A 677 24.25 -15.24 -19.89
N GLY A 678 25.32 -14.59 -19.45
CA GLY A 678 25.32 -13.24 -18.91
C GLY A 678 24.77 -12.17 -19.85
N ARG A 679 24.83 -12.38 -21.18
CA ARG A 679 24.23 -11.49 -22.18
C ARG A 679 22.70 -11.40 -22.07
N ALA A 680 22.05 -12.47 -21.66
CA ALA A 680 20.60 -12.53 -21.53
C ALA A 680 20.12 -12.04 -20.17
N ALA A 681 20.72 -12.50 -19.08
CA ALA A 681 20.40 -12.10 -17.71
C ALA A 681 21.56 -12.48 -16.77
N ASP A 682 21.69 -11.84 -15.63
CA ASP A 682 22.60 -12.29 -14.57
C ASP A 682 21.98 -13.48 -13.81
N PHE A 683 22.16 -14.67 -14.35
CA PHE A 683 21.61 -15.90 -13.78
C PHE A 683 22.16 -16.27 -12.39
N SER A 684 23.17 -15.55 -11.89
CA SER A 684 23.65 -15.73 -10.51
C SER A 684 22.64 -15.27 -9.47
N GLN A 685 21.72 -14.38 -9.87
CA GLN A 685 20.66 -13.84 -9.02
C GLN A 685 19.43 -14.75 -8.89
N ILE A 686 19.33 -15.81 -9.69
CA ILE A 686 18.19 -16.73 -9.62
C ILE A 686 18.29 -17.58 -8.34
N GLU A 687 17.23 -17.64 -7.55
CA GLU A 687 17.13 -18.42 -6.32
C GLU A 687 16.43 -19.77 -6.57
N GLY A 688 16.72 -20.76 -5.72
CA GLY A 688 15.89 -21.95 -5.53
C GLY A 688 15.75 -22.87 -6.73
N LEU A 689 16.81 -23.64 -7.02
CA LEU A 689 16.71 -25.03 -7.49
C LEU A 689 17.52 -25.87 -6.50
N GLU A 690 17.01 -26.04 -5.27
CA GLU A 690 17.42 -27.18 -4.46
C GLU A 690 16.80 -28.42 -5.11
N THR A 691 17.67 -29.31 -5.57
CA THR A 691 17.36 -30.66 -6.08
C THR A 691 16.75 -31.54 -5.00
#